data_56afa0e44ca4a6d09e3d1e7768918e86
#
_entry.id   56afa0e44ca4a6d09e3d1e7768918e86
#
_cell.length_a   1.000
_cell.length_b   1.000
_cell.length_c   1.000
_cell.angle_alpha   90.00
_cell.angle_beta   90.00
_cell.angle_gamma   90.00
#
_symmetry.space_group_name_H-M   'P 1'
#
loop_
_entity.id
_entity.type
_entity.pdbx_description
1 polymer ?
#
loop_
_entity_poly.entity_id
_entity_poly.type
_entity_poly.pdbx_seq_one_letter_code
_entity_poly.pdbx_strand_id
1 'polypeptide(L)'
;MDDLEAHSPAPADRKSALAMAPPLPAETPADMPAQAFWDWRENTVNLADPTRTRALLRRGMLFSGTLLMAAAAFYAMYEVMAVNNLTNIQILILILFIPNFTWISFWFISALMGFFVVLRPRPLLRVPKLAPGASMMLTRRTALLVPTYNEPPHRIYANVQAMYEALRHMGALRSFDFFILSDTTEAAVWLEEEVGFHDLRARTGGDANLFYRRRPKNIARKSGNVEDFCRRWGMNYEHMIVLDADSLMTGDAMVRLAATMEVHPEAGIIQTAPQIINGATLFARLQQFAGRAYGSVVAAGLAYWHMGDGNYWGHNAIIRTRAFLESAGLPALPGRAPFGGHILSHDFVEAALMRRSGWKVYMAAEIEGSFEESPPGLIDYAARDRRWCQGNMQHMAVLPVRGLHWLSRLHLGLGIFGYLASPIWLSFLLTGVMLTLQAHYIRPEYFTDEFQLFPTWPVINPQLAAWLYVGTMAVLLGPKILGVLLLMRDRAEAADYGGRINIIAGLFVETLLSSLTAPVMMLIQTSAVFGSLAGRDVGWRTQRRGDDGVPFREIALRHRGHTILGVALGISAYVVSPLLLAWMSPVVLGLVLAIPLSALGASRRCGQALARAGLLLTPEEANPHPIIVRSRIIQEELALKGMPVTDPVVRIINDPDLREVHIAMLAKPRTGIRGDVDVDLVVAMARLQQADSVEDAVHFLSQKEKLALLGSAEGIVRLVSLSQPRPEVASAAQ
;
A
#
# COMPACT_ATOMS: atom_id res chain seq x y z
N MET A 1 11.18 33.91 9.28
CA MET A 1 12.13 32.78 9.06
C MET A 1 13.20 32.71 10.15
N ASP A 2 13.29 33.70 11.03
CA ASP A 2 14.39 33.81 12.01
C ASP A 2 14.13 33.18 13.40
N ASP A 3 12.92 32.65 13.65
CA ASP A 3 12.59 32.04 14.95
C ASP A 3 12.70 30.50 14.99
N LEU A 4 13.21 29.86 13.94
CA LEU A 4 13.33 28.40 13.85
C LEU A 4 14.76 27.88 14.18
N GLU A 5 15.74 28.76 14.38
CA GLU A 5 17.15 28.35 14.64
C GLU A 5 17.54 28.25 16.13
N ALA A 6 16.72 28.72 17.03
CA ALA A 6 17.08 28.71 18.45
C ALA A 6 16.28 27.65 19.21
N HIS A 7 16.82 26.47 19.37
CA HIS A 7 16.78 25.55 20.52
C HIS A 7 17.00 24.11 20.03
N SER A 8 18.23 23.85 19.57
CA SER A 8 18.77 22.50 19.69
C SER A 8 19.24 22.37 21.14
N PRO A 9 18.59 21.60 22.02
CA PRO A 9 19.16 21.39 23.36
C PRO A 9 20.54 20.73 23.21
N ALA A 10 21.50 21.16 24.00
CA ALA A 10 22.79 20.51 24.14
C ALA A 10 22.61 18.99 24.28
N PRO A 11 23.55 18.14 23.83
CA PRO A 11 23.45 16.71 23.96
C PRO A 11 23.21 16.37 25.42
N ALA A 12 21.94 16.10 25.76
CA ALA A 12 21.60 15.61 27.09
C ALA A 12 22.44 14.36 27.35
N ASP A 13 23.02 14.28 28.52
CA ASP A 13 23.89 13.20 28.93
C ASP A 13 23.18 11.87 28.59
N ARG A 14 23.78 11.07 27.71
CA ARG A 14 23.17 9.83 27.16
C ARG A 14 22.65 8.93 28.30
N LYS A 15 23.34 8.92 29.44
CA LYS A 15 22.95 8.20 30.66
C LYS A 15 21.64 8.69 31.28
N SER A 16 21.36 9.99 31.27
CA SER A 16 20.11 10.51 31.84
C SER A 16 18.91 10.26 30.94
N ALA A 17 19.13 10.27 29.62
CA ALA A 17 18.08 9.96 28.63
C ALA A 17 17.73 8.46 28.63
N LEU A 18 18.71 7.57 28.80
CA LEU A 18 18.54 6.13 28.88
C LEU A 18 17.80 5.67 30.15
N ALA A 19 18.05 6.37 31.29
CA ALA A 19 17.39 6.06 32.58
C ALA A 19 15.88 6.36 32.59
N MET A 20 15.34 7.06 31.58
CA MET A 20 13.98 7.58 31.54
C MET A 20 13.09 6.94 30.47
N ALA A 21 13.29 5.68 30.07
CA ALA A 21 12.28 5.00 29.27
C ALA A 21 10.98 4.90 30.07
N PRO A 22 9.85 5.57 29.72
CA PRO A 22 8.63 5.39 30.46
C PRO A 22 8.20 3.95 30.31
N PRO A 23 7.71 3.35 31.35
CA PRO A 23 7.00 2.10 31.20
C PRO A 23 5.85 2.29 30.21
N LEU A 24 5.57 1.26 29.43
CA LEU A 24 4.35 1.21 28.63
C LEU A 24 3.15 1.61 29.51
N PRO A 25 2.11 2.23 28.96
CA PRO A 25 0.91 2.56 29.73
C PRO A 25 0.36 1.32 30.43
N ALA A 26 -0.34 1.50 31.53
CA ALA A 26 -1.03 0.40 32.19
C ALA A 26 -1.94 -0.31 31.19
N GLU A 27 -1.84 -1.64 31.15
CA GLU A 27 -2.69 -2.43 30.28
C GLU A 27 -4.14 -2.37 30.77
N THR A 28 -5.06 -2.22 29.82
CA THR A 28 -6.51 -2.34 30.02
C THR A 28 -7.01 -3.47 29.14
N PRO A 29 -6.82 -4.73 29.56
CA PRO A 29 -7.12 -5.88 28.72
C PRO A 29 -8.57 -5.87 28.21
N ALA A 30 -8.72 -6.09 26.90
CA ALA A 30 -10.00 -6.19 26.24
C ALA A 30 -10.06 -7.40 25.32
N ASP A 31 -11.23 -8.00 25.22
CA ASP A 31 -11.45 -9.08 24.27
C ASP A 31 -11.69 -8.53 22.87
N MET A 32 -11.04 -9.14 21.89
CA MET A 32 -11.30 -8.93 20.47
C MET A 32 -11.67 -10.29 19.85
N PRO A 33 -12.97 -10.67 19.90
CA PRO A 33 -13.38 -11.98 19.44
C PRO A 33 -13.26 -12.10 17.93
N ALA A 34 -12.70 -13.24 17.48
CA ALA A 34 -12.72 -13.56 16.05
C ALA A 34 -14.17 -13.67 15.58
N GLN A 35 -14.46 -12.96 14.49
CA GLN A 35 -15.82 -12.85 13.97
C GLN A 35 -16.26 -14.15 13.30
N ALA A 36 -17.44 -14.67 13.69
CA ALA A 36 -18.03 -15.83 13.03
C ALA A 36 -18.41 -15.49 11.58
N PHE A 37 -17.92 -16.28 10.62
CA PHE A 37 -18.19 -16.07 9.21
C PHE A 37 -19.48 -16.76 8.74
N TRP A 38 -19.84 -17.86 9.39
CA TRP A 38 -20.96 -18.72 8.96
C TRP A 38 -22.17 -18.72 9.92
N ASP A 39 -21.91 -18.55 11.22
CA ASP A 39 -22.92 -18.52 12.28
C ASP A 39 -23.23 -17.09 12.73
N TRP A 40 -23.32 -16.17 11.77
CA TRP A 40 -23.63 -14.78 12.09
C TRP A 40 -25.14 -14.61 12.40
N ARG A 41 -25.44 -14.03 13.56
CA ARG A 41 -26.78 -13.57 13.94
C ARG A 41 -26.81 -12.04 13.81
N GLU A 42 -27.93 -11.53 13.29
CA GLU A 42 -28.10 -10.08 13.09
C GLU A 42 -28.13 -9.40 14.46
N ASN A 43 -27.02 -8.75 14.79
CA ASN A 43 -26.86 -7.91 15.98
C ASN A 43 -26.42 -6.52 15.51
N THR A 44 -27.20 -5.96 14.56
CA THR A 44 -26.87 -4.68 13.96
C THR A 44 -27.27 -3.55 14.92
N VAL A 45 -26.33 -2.67 15.22
CA VAL A 45 -26.64 -1.33 15.74
C VAL A 45 -27.45 -0.63 14.65
N ASN A 46 -28.74 -0.55 14.85
CA ASN A 46 -29.67 0.03 13.86
C ASN A 46 -29.53 1.55 13.91
N LEU A 47 -28.42 2.06 13.34
CA LEU A 47 -28.19 3.48 13.17
C LEU A 47 -29.06 3.94 12.00
N ALA A 48 -30.08 4.74 12.28
CA ALA A 48 -30.89 5.37 11.25
C ALA A 48 -29.98 6.04 10.22
N ASP A 49 -30.13 5.67 8.96
CA ASP A 49 -29.35 6.25 7.86
C ASP A 49 -30.19 7.22 7.05
N PRO A 50 -30.18 8.53 7.41
CA PRO A 50 -30.94 9.55 6.69
C PRO A 50 -30.41 9.75 5.26
N THR A 51 -29.27 9.18 4.92
CA THR A 51 -28.62 9.35 3.61
C THR A 51 -28.92 8.21 2.63
N ARG A 52 -29.67 7.17 3.05
CA ARG A 52 -29.93 5.95 2.27
C ARG A 52 -30.48 6.24 0.86
N THR A 53 -31.48 7.12 0.74
CA THR A 53 -32.08 7.46 -0.56
C THR A 53 -31.06 8.14 -1.49
N ARG A 54 -30.24 9.04 -0.94
CA ARG A 54 -29.17 9.70 -1.73
C ARG A 54 -28.11 8.70 -2.17
N ALA A 55 -27.75 7.75 -1.30
CA ALA A 55 -26.80 6.70 -1.63
C ALA A 55 -27.31 5.81 -2.76
N LEU A 56 -28.59 5.40 -2.71
CA LEU A 56 -29.23 4.62 -3.78
C LEU A 56 -29.24 5.35 -5.11
N LEU A 57 -29.57 6.65 -5.13
CA LEU A 57 -29.56 7.45 -6.35
C LEU A 57 -28.17 7.56 -6.95
N ARG A 58 -27.14 7.87 -6.14
CA ARG A 58 -25.76 7.98 -6.62
C ARG A 58 -25.23 6.68 -7.18
N ARG A 59 -25.49 5.58 -6.50
CA ARG A 59 -25.13 4.23 -6.95
C ARG A 59 -25.92 3.83 -8.19
N GLY A 60 -27.21 4.17 -8.24
CA GLY A 60 -28.04 4.00 -9.44
C GLY A 60 -27.43 4.69 -10.66
N MET A 61 -26.98 5.94 -10.52
CA MET A 61 -26.29 6.66 -11.61
C MET A 61 -24.98 5.98 -12.02
N LEU A 62 -24.17 5.51 -11.05
CA LEU A 62 -22.92 4.81 -11.33
C LEU A 62 -23.18 3.52 -12.13
N PHE A 63 -24.06 2.65 -11.63
CA PHE A 63 -24.31 1.34 -12.25
C PHE A 63 -25.06 1.45 -13.56
N SER A 64 -26.08 2.31 -13.65
CA SER A 64 -26.80 2.52 -14.92
C SER A 64 -25.90 3.15 -15.99
N GLY A 65 -25.09 4.16 -15.63
CA GLY A 65 -24.12 4.75 -16.55
C GLY A 65 -23.08 3.75 -17.04
N THR A 66 -22.55 2.92 -16.14
CA THR A 66 -21.62 1.84 -16.48
C THR A 66 -22.26 0.82 -17.41
N LEU A 67 -23.47 0.37 -17.08
CA LEU A 67 -24.20 -0.64 -17.88
C LEU A 67 -24.55 -0.11 -19.28
N LEU A 68 -25.06 1.12 -19.37
CA LEU A 68 -25.40 1.74 -20.66
C LEU A 68 -24.16 1.89 -21.55
N MET A 69 -23.04 2.34 -20.97
CA MET A 69 -21.78 2.49 -21.71
C MET A 69 -21.24 1.12 -22.15
N ALA A 70 -21.26 0.11 -21.28
CA ALA A 70 -20.82 -1.24 -21.60
C ALA A 70 -21.72 -1.88 -22.66
N ALA A 71 -23.04 -1.70 -22.58
CA ALA A 71 -24.00 -2.22 -23.55
C ALA A 71 -23.82 -1.56 -24.93
N ALA A 72 -23.61 -0.25 -24.98
CA ALA A 72 -23.37 0.47 -26.24
C ALA A 72 -22.06 0.00 -26.91
N ALA A 73 -20.99 -0.17 -26.13
CA ALA A 73 -19.73 -0.67 -26.66
C ALA A 73 -19.80 -2.15 -27.06
N PHE A 74 -20.53 -2.97 -26.30
CA PHE A 74 -20.79 -4.37 -26.69
C PHE A 74 -21.56 -4.46 -28.00
N TYR A 75 -22.61 -3.65 -28.17
CA TYR A 75 -23.37 -3.61 -29.42
C TYR A 75 -22.47 -3.18 -30.60
N ALA A 76 -21.65 -2.13 -30.41
CA ALA A 76 -20.71 -1.72 -31.45
C ALA A 76 -19.68 -2.82 -31.77
N MET A 77 -19.15 -3.52 -30.76
CA MET A 77 -18.21 -4.64 -30.94
C MET A 77 -18.90 -5.83 -31.65
N TYR A 78 -20.14 -6.10 -31.29
CA TYR A 78 -20.97 -7.13 -31.97
C TYR A 78 -21.13 -6.79 -33.44
N GLU A 79 -21.53 -5.57 -33.81
CA GLU A 79 -21.67 -5.13 -35.21
C GLU A 79 -20.35 -5.21 -35.99
N VAL A 80 -19.20 -4.92 -35.33
CA VAL A 80 -17.87 -5.09 -35.94
C VAL A 80 -17.54 -6.55 -36.20
N MET A 81 -18.01 -7.47 -35.35
CA MET A 81 -17.72 -8.92 -35.46
C MET A 81 -18.72 -9.67 -36.31
N ALA A 82 -20.00 -9.26 -36.33
CA ALA A 82 -21.11 -9.95 -36.97
C ALA A 82 -21.19 -9.66 -38.49
N VAL A 83 -20.10 -9.91 -39.20
CA VAL A 83 -20.02 -9.73 -40.66
C VAL A 83 -20.78 -10.85 -41.40
N ASN A 84 -20.79 -12.06 -40.82
CA ASN A 84 -21.53 -13.26 -41.22
C ASN A 84 -21.92 -14.00 -39.92
N ASN A 85 -22.19 -15.31 -40.01
CA ASN A 85 -22.35 -16.12 -38.81
C ASN A 85 -21.12 -16.01 -37.90
N LEU A 86 -21.36 -15.73 -36.60
CA LEU A 86 -20.29 -15.58 -35.63
C LEU A 86 -19.52 -16.88 -35.45
N THR A 87 -18.21 -16.83 -35.62
CA THR A 87 -17.31 -17.95 -35.30
C THR A 87 -17.10 -18.05 -33.79
N ASN A 88 -16.70 -19.25 -33.32
CA ASN A 88 -16.39 -19.45 -31.87
C ASN A 88 -15.32 -18.48 -31.34
N ILE A 89 -14.35 -18.09 -32.18
CA ILE A 89 -13.30 -17.12 -31.79
C ILE A 89 -13.91 -15.72 -31.62
N GLN A 90 -14.81 -15.31 -32.50
CA GLN A 90 -15.50 -14.01 -32.39
C GLN A 90 -16.42 -13.97 -31.15
N ILE A 91 -17.13 -15.07 -30.86
CA ILE A 91 -17.92 -15.20 -29.61
C ILE A 91 -17.01 -15.08 -28.40
N LEU A 92 -15.84 -15.73 -28.39
CA LEU A 92 -14.89 -15.65 -27.29
C LEU A 92 -14.36 -14.21 -27.10
N ILE A 93 -14.07 -13.50 -28.20
CA ILE A 93 -13.69 -12.07 -28.14
C ILE A 93 -14.79 -11.23 -27.47
N LEU A 94 -16.05 -11.43 -27.88
CA LEU A 94 -17.18 -10.71 -27.28
C LEU A 94 -17.32 -11.01 -25.79
N ILE A 95 -17.16 -12.27 -25.37
CA ILE A 95 -17.20 -12.67 -23.96
C ILE A 95 -16.07 -12.00 -23.17
N LEU A 96 -14.83 -11.94 -23.70
CA LEU A 96 -13.68 -11.32 -23.04
C LEU A 96 -13.74 -9.78 -23.07
N PHE A 97 -14.39 -9.19 -24.06
CA PHE A 97 -14.56 -7.75 -24.19
C PHE A 97 -15.45 -7.17 -23.08
N ILE A 98 -16.57 -7.86 -22.77
CA ILE A 98 -17.55 -7.39 -21.78
C ILE A 98 -16.91 -7.02 -20.43
N PRO A 99 -16.22 -7.94 -19.73
CA PRO A 99 -15.65 -7.63 -18.41
C PRO A 99 -14.56 -6.55 -18.49
N ASN A 100 -13.72 -6.56 -19.53
CA ASN A 100 -12.67 -5.56 -19.70
C ASN A 100 -13.26 -4.16 -19.90
N PHE A 101 -14.25 -4.03 -20.79
CA PHE A 101 -14.85 -2.72 -21.08
C PHE A 101 -15.73 -2.24 -19.93
N THR A 102 -16.46 -3.13 -19.26
CA THR A 102 -17.25 -2.79 -18.05
C THR A 102 -16.34 -2.25 -16.95
N TRP A 103 -15.15 -2.84 -16.78
CA TRP A 103 -14.15 -2.39 -15.80
C TRP A 103 -13.71 -0.95 -16.04
N ILE A 104 -13.30 -0.61 -17.26
CA ILE A 104 -12.87 0.76 -17.57
C ILE A 104 -14.04 1.74 -17.51
N SER A 105 -15.24 1.34 -17.93
CA SER A 105 -16.45 2.16 -17.85
C SER A 105 -16.82 2.50 -16.41
N PHE A 106 -16.74 1.54 -15.50
CA PHE A 106 -17.02 1.75 -14.07
C PHE A 106 -16.12 2.83 -13.48
N TRP A 107 -14.82 2.74 -13.73
CA TRP A 107 -13.85 3.73 -13.24
C TRP A 107 -14.01 5.10 -13.91
N PHE A 108 -14.33 5.12 -15.20
CA PHE A 108 -14.61 6.36 -15.90
C PHE A 108 -15.86 7.07 -15.36
N ILE A 109 -16.99 6.37 -15.18
CA ILE A 109 -18.21 6.97 -14.61
C ILE A 109 -17.96 7.44 -13.17
N SER A 110 -17.25 6.65 -12.35
CA SER A 110 -16.87 7.06 -11.00
C SER A 110 -16.03 8.35 -11.02
N ALA A 111 -15.02 8.44 -11.90
CA ALA A 111 -14.20 9.63 -12.06
C ALA A 111 -15.01 10.83 -12.59
N LEU A 112 -15.91 10.61 -13.54
CA LEU A 112 -16.79 11.65 -14.06
C LEU A 112 -17.68 12.23 -12.95
N MET A 113 -18.24 11.38 -12.08
CA MET A 113 -18.96 11.84 -10.89
C MET A 113 -18.06 12.66 -9.96
N GLY A 114 -16.83 12.19 -9.72
CA GLY A 114 -15.84 12.88 -8.92
C GLY A 114 -15.48 14.26 -9.48
N PHE A 115 -15.31 14.36 -10.80
CA PHE A 115 -15.07 15.64 -11.49
C PHE A 115 -16.15 16.68 -11.16
N PHE A 116 -17.43 16.31 -11.24
CA PHE A 116 -18.52 17.22 -10.90
C PHE A 116 -18.58 17.54 -9.40
N VAL A 117 -18.17 16.61 -8.54
CA VAL A 117 -18.09 16.85 -7.09
C VAL A 117 -17.00 17.88 -6.77
N VAL A 118 -15.82 17.76 -7.40
CA VAL A 118 -14.72 18.73 -7.21
C VAL A 118 -15.09 20.12 -7.78
N LEU A 119 -15.79 20.16 -8.91
CA LEU A 119 -16.28 21.43 -9.48
C LEU A 119 -17.29 22.16 -8.58
N ARG A 120 -18.10 21.40 -7.85
CA ARG A 120 -19.13 21.94 -6.95
C ARG A 120 -19.07 21.20 -5.60
N PRO A 121 -18.10 21.54 -4.74
CA PRO A 121 -17.89 20.83 -3.49
C PRO A 121 -19.16 20.79 -2.65
N ARG A 122 -19.61 19.58 -2.33
CA ARG A 122 -20.67 19.32 -1.37
C ARG A 122 -20.11 18.37 -0.34
N PRO A 123 -19.71 18.87 0.83
CA PRO A 123 -19.09 18.03 1.84
C PRO A 123 -20.03 16.88 2.23
N LEU A 124 -19.50 15.68 2.19
CA LEU A 124 -20.20 14.44 2.57
C LEU A 124 -20.13 14.23 4.06
N LEU A 125 -19.00 14.55 4.63
CA LEU A 125 -18.72 14.58 6.05
C LEU A 125 -18.72 16.02 6.56
N ARG A 126 -19.21 16.22 7.77
CA ARG A 126 -19.02 17.48 8.48
C ARG A 126 -17.61 17.48 9.07
N VAL A 127 -16.63 17.86 8.25
CA VAL A 127 -15.25 18.04 8.70
C VAL A 127 -15.14 19.40 9.37
N PRO A 128 -14.77 19.48 10.66
CA PRO A 128 -14.55 20.75 11.33
C PRO A 128 -13.45 21.54 10.63
N LYS A 129 -13.67 22.84 10.44
CA LYS A 129 -12.67 23.74 9.87
C LYS A 129 -11.78 24.26 11.01
N LEU A 130 -10.48 24.10 10.88
CA LEU A 130 -9.51 24.77 11.73
C LEU A 130 -9.22 26.15 11.15
N ALA A 131 -9.35 27.18 11.96
CA ALA A 131 -8.81 28.48 11.60
C ALA A 131 -7.27 28.42 11.71
N PRO A 132 -6.52 29.11 10.83
CA PRO A 132 -5.06 29.15 10.94
C PRO A 132 -4.63 29.60 12.34
N GLY A 133 -3.80 28.79 13.02
CA GLY A 133 -3.31 29.08 14.37
C GLY A 133 -4.32 28.79 15.52
N ALA A 134 -5.52 28.30 15.23
CA ALA A 134 -6.47 27.92 16.28
C ALA A 134 -6.18 26.51 16.80
N SER A 135 -6.07 26.38 18.12
CA SER A 135 -6.10 25.09 18.81
C SER A 135 -7.53 24.57 18.87
N MET A 136 -7.76 23.37 18.31
CA MET A 136 -9.04 22.69 18.51
C MET A 136 -8.94 21.81 19.76
N MET A 137 -9.79 22.04 20.72
CA MET A 137 -9.88 21.19 21.90
C MET A 137 -10.53 19.86 21.52
N LEU A 138 -9.73 18.82 21.47
CA LEU A 138 -10.21 17.44 21.38
C LEU A 138 -10.61 16.95 22.77
N THR A 139 -11.74 16.26 22.85
CA THR A 139 -12.27 15.75 24.10
C THR A 139 -11.83 14.31 24.38
N ARG A 140 -11.37 13.61 23.36
CA ARG A 140 -11.02 12.19 23.40
C ARG A 140 -9.54 11.97 23.07
N ARG A 141 -8.97 10.88 23.64
CA ARG A 141 -7.59 10.49 23.37
C ARG A 141 -7.51 9.60 22.12
N THR A 142 -6.49 9.81 21.32
CA THR A 142 -6.20 9.08 20.09
C THR A 142 -4.82 8.47 20.16
N ALA A 143 -4.70 7.15 19.88
CA ALA A 143 -3.41 6.49 19.71
C ALA A 143 -2.96 6.59 18.24
N LEU A 144 -1.72 7.00 18.01
CA LEU A 144 -1.06 6.95 16.71
C LEU A 144 -0.23 5.66 16.65
N LEU A 145 -0.65 4.71 15.82
CA LEU A 145 -0.02 3.41 15.71
C LEU A 145 0.90 3.37 14.50
N VAL A 146 2.18 3.10 14.72
CA VAL A 146 3.22 2.98 13.71
C VAL A 146 3.77 1.55 13.70
N PRO A 147 3.12 0.60 13.01
CA PRO A 147 3.64 -0.75 12.86
C PRO A 147 4.92 -0.74 12.03
N THR A 148 5.95 -1.43 12.50
CA THR A 148 7.27 -1.52 11.86
C THR A 148 7.70 -2.97 11.69
N TYR A 149 8.42 -3.26 10.59
CA TYR A 149 8.96 -4.59 10.29
C TYR A 149 10.22 -4.51 9.43
N ASN A 150 11.38 -4.54 10.05
CA ASN A 150 12.68 -4.49 9.38
C ASN A 150 12.88 -3.26 8.45
N GLU A 151 12.15 -2.16 8.66
CA GLU A 151 12.37 -0.90 7.95
C GLU A 151 13.52 -0.11 8.60
N PRO A 152 14.23 0.75 7.83
CA PRO A 152 15.30 1.60 8.36
C PRO A 152 14.79 2.55 9.45
N PRO A 153 15.26 2.44 10.71
CA PRO A 153 14.72 3.19 11.84
C PRO A 153 14.84 4.72 11.71
N HIS A 154 15.90 5.22 11.09
CA HIS A 154 16.09 6.65 10.88
C HIS A 154 14.95 7.32 10.11
N ARG A 155 14.33 6.60 9.16
CA ARG A 155 13.18 7.10 8.38
C ARG A 155 11.91 7.14 9.23
N ILE A 156 11.65 6.07 9.98
CA ILE A 156 10.49 5.96 10.86
C ILE A 156 10.51 7.06 11.91
N TYR A 157 11.63 7.20 12.60
CA TYR A 157 11.76 8.18 13.69
C TYR A 157 11.78 9.62 13.18
N ALA A 158 12.27 9.89 11.97
CA ALA A 158 12.15 11.20 11.35
C ALA A 158 10.68 11.60 11.13
N ASN A 159 9.86 10.68 10.58
CA ASN A 159 8.43 10.91 10.38
C ASN A 159 7.69 11.08 11.72
N VAL A 160 7.96 10.21 12.69
CA VAL A 160 7.33 10.27 14.02
C VAL A 160 7.68 11.58 14.71
N GLN A 161 8.95 12.02 14.69
CA GLN A 161 9.39 13.27 15.29
C GLN A 161 8.72 14.48 14.61
N ALA A 162 8.66 14.51 13.29
CA ALA A 162 8.01 15.60 12.57
C ALA A 162 6.50 15.70 12.89
N MET A 163 5.79 14.56 12.99
CA MET A 163 4.39 14.51 13.40
C MET A 163 4.19 14.95 14.86
N TYR A 164 5.07 14.51 15.74
CA TYR A 164 5.06 14.91 17.16
C TYR A 164 5.25 16.41 17.32
N GLU A 165 6.26 16.99 16.66
CA GLU A 165 6.52 18.43 16.66
C GLU A 165 5.35 19.23 16.10
N ALA A 166 4.71 18.74 15.03
CA ALA A 166 3.53 19.37 14.44
C ALA A 166 2.35 19.41 15.40
N LEU A 167 2.04 18.30 16.10
CA LEU A 167 0.97 18.27 17.11
C LEU A 167 1.30 19.14 18.33
N ARG A 168 2.58 19.19 18.77
CA ARG A 168 3.05 20.06 19.83
C ARG A 168 2.85 21.53 19.47
N HIS A 169 3.19 21.91 18.26
CA HIS A 169 3.02 23.29 17.73
C HIS A 169 1.57 23.72 17.72
N MET A 170 0.65 22.79 17.44
CA MET A 170 -0.79 23.04 17.46
C MET A 170 -1.40 23.01 18.88
N GLY A 171 -0.61 22.69 19.92
CA GLY A 171 -1.12 22.54 21.29
C GLY A 171 -2.01 21.29 21.49
N ALA A 172 -2.05 20.38 20.50
CA ALA A 172 -2.94 19.21 20.51
C ALA A 172 -2.27 17.95 21.07
N LEU A 173 -0.97 17.98 21.37
CA LEU A 173 -0.19 16.81 21.75
C LEU A 173 -0.77 16.01 22.92
N ARG A 174 -1.43 16.69 23.89
CA ARG A 174 -2.05 16.02 25.06
C ARG A 174 -3.15 15.03 24.70
N SER A 175 -3.74 15.15 23.51
CA SER A 175 -4.80 14.25 23.03
C SER A 175 -4.25 13.07 22.22
N PHE A 176 -2.94 12.99 21.98
CA PHE A 176 -2.31 11.98 21.14
C PHE A 176 -1.17 11.27 21.85
N ASP A 177 -1.11 9.94 21.72
CA ASP A 177 0.00 9.10 22.15
C ASP A 177 0.54 8.31 20.95
N PHE A 178 1.86 8.24 20.81
CA PHE A 178 2.52 7.53 19.72
C PHE A 178 2.99 6.15 20.18
N PHE A 179 2.63 5.12 19.42
CA PHE A 179 3.07 3.75 19.64
C PHE A 179 3.84 3.24 18.44
N ILE A 180 5.13 3.00 18.62
CA ILE A 180 5.97 2.28 17.68
C ILE A 180 5.79 0.79 17.99
N LEU A 181 5.14 0.07 17.06
CA LEU A 181 4.73 -1.32 17.24
C LEU A 181 5.62 -2.21 16.37
N SER A 182 6.74 -2.67 16.94
CA SER A 182 7.75 -3.43 16.21
C SER A 182 7.41 -4.92 16.15
N ASP A 183 7.50 -5.46 14.93
CA ASP A 183 7.50 -6.88 14.58
C ASP A 183 8.85 -7.30 13.98
N THR A 184 9.88 -6.48 14.12
CA THR A 184 11.20 -6.66 13.53
C THR A 184 11.83 -7.98 13.94
N THR A 185 12.34 -8.69 12.93
CA THR A 185 12.96 -10.01 13.04
C THR A 185 14.46 -10.01 12.71
N GLU A 186 15.00 -8.86 12.28
CA GLU A 186 16.42 -8.65 12.07
C GLU A 186 17.04 -8.04 13.33
N ALA A 187 17.98 -8.77 13.95
CA ALA A 187 18.56 -8.39 15.22
C ALA A 187 19.29 -7.03 15.18
N ALA A 188 19.97 -6.71 14.08
CA ALA A 188 20.65 -5.44 13.89
C ALA A 188 19.64 -4.28 13.83
N VAL A 189 18.58 -4.42 13.05
CA VAL A 189 17.53 -3.41 12.92
C VAL A 189 16.80 -3.22 14.25
N TRP A 190 16.56 -4.30 15.00
CA TRP A 190 15.95 -4.19 16.32
C TRP A 190 16.76 -3.32 17.28
N LEU A 191 18.06 -3.55 17.39
CA LEU A 191 18.92 -2.70 18.24
C LEU A 191 18.95 -1.24 17.76
N GLU A 192 18.93 -1.02 16.43
CA GLU A 192 18.84 0.32 15.87
C GLU A 192 17.49 1.00 16.16
N GLU A 193 16.39 0.25 16.17
CA GLU A 193 15.06 0.77 16.57
C GLU A 193 15.09 1.24 18.01
N GLU A 194 15.65 0.48 18.93
CA GLU A 194 15.72 0.85 20.35
C GLU A 194 16.57 2.11 20.56
N VAL A 195 17.76 2.16 19.95
CA VAL A 195 18.61 3.35 20.01
C VAL A 195 17.91 4.57 19.42
N GLY A 196 17.28 4.41 18.24
CA GLY A 196 16.54 5.50 17.60
C GLY A 196 15.35 5.98 18.43
N PHE A 197 14.67 5.07 19.14
CA PHE A 197 13.60 5.42 20.06
C PHE A 197 14.10 6.28 21.24
N HIS A 198 15.22 5.92 21.83
CA HIS A 198 15.82 6.71 22.91
C HIS A 198 16.30 8.09 22.43
N ASP A 199 16.93 8.14 21.24
CA ASP A 199 17.34 9.42 20.64
C ASP A 199 16.11 10.32 20.35
N LEU A 200 15.03 9.75 19.82
CA LEU A 200 13.77 10.45 19.62
C LEU A 200 13.22 11.05 20.92
N ARG A 201 13.21 10.28 22.00
CA ARG A 201 12.74 10.75 23.29
C ARG A 201 13.61 11.88 23.86
N ALA A 202 14.93 11.73 23.75
CA ALA A 202 15.84 12.78 24.18
C ALA A 202 15.60 14.09 23.42
N ARG A 203 15.36 14.02 22.12
CA ARG A 203 15.06 15.19 21.26
C ARG A 203 13.70 15.82 21.54
N THR A 204 12.73 15.04 21.96
CA THR A 204 11.37 15.53 22.24
C THR A 204 11.19 16.03 23.67
N GLY A 205 12.23 15.99 24.50
CA GLY A 205 12.21 16.49 25.87
C GLY A 205 11.74 15.46 26.91
N GLY A 206 11.72 14.17 26.58
CA GLY A 206 11.37 13.09 27.49
C GLY A 206 9.88 12.95 27.78
N ASP A 207 9.03 13.59 26.99
CA ASP A 207 7.56 13.56 27.15
C ASP A 207 7.01 12.12 27.17
N ALA A 208 5.96 11.93 27.98
CA ALA A 208 5.39 10.62 28.27
C ALA A 208 4.52 10.02 27.13
N ASN A 209 4.42 10.72 25.99
CA ASN A 209 3.49 10.36 24.90
C ASN A 209 4.09 9.46 23.83
N LEU A 210 5.32 8.97 24.02
CA LEU A 210 6.03 8.12 23.07
C LEU A 210 6.30 6.77 23.70
N PHE A 211 5.84 5.71 23.04
CA PHE A 211 5.95 4.33 23.51
C PHE A 211 6.52 3.43 22.43
N TYR A 212 7.33 2.46 22.82
CA TYR A 212 7.86 1.41 21.95
C TYR A 212 7.50 0.04 22.50
N ARG A 213 6.99 -0.83 21.63
CA ARG A 213 6.70 -2.21 21.99
C ARG A 213 7.10 -3.15 20.84
N ARG A 214 7.87 -4.18 21.16
CA ARG A 214 8.20 -5.26 20.23
C ARG A 214 7.46 -6.53 20.60
N ARG A 215 6.92 -7.23 19.59
CA ARG A 215 6.41 -8.59 19.75
C ARG A 215 7.49 -9.63 19.48
N PRO A 216 7.61 -10.70 20.31
CA PRO A 216 8.57 -11.78 20.05
C PRO A 216 8.24 -12.57 18.78
N LYS A 217 6.96 -12.76 18.48
CA LYS A 217 6.47 -13.56 17.34
C LYS A 217 5.55 -12.70 16.45
N ASN A 218 5.88 -12.58 15.16
CA ASN A 218 5.10 -11.85 14.17
C ASN A 218 3.92 -12.71 13.68
N ILE A 219 2.93 -12.95 14.55
CA ILE A 219 1.71 -13.72 14.24
C ILE A 219 0.72 -12.77 13.54
N ALA A 220 0.12 -13.21 12.44
CA ALA A 220 -0.84 -12.46 11.64
C ALA A 220 -0.30 -11.08 11.14
N ARG A 221 1.01 -10.85 11.18
CA ARG A 221 1.67 -9.66 10.62
C ARG A 221 1.06 -8.36 11.17
N LYS A 222 0.82 -7.34 10.31
CA LYS A 222 0.29 -6.03 10.70
C LYS A 222 -1.06 -6.14 11.41
N SER A 223 -1.99 -6.95 10.92
CA SER A 223 -3.31 -7.11 11.59
C SER A 223 -3.17 -7.64 13.01
N GLY A 224 -2.35 -8.68 13.22
CA GLY A 224 -2.08 -9.21 14.56
C GLY A 224 -1.28 -8.23 15.43
N ASN A 225 -0.48 -7.34 14.83
CA ASN A 225 0.23 -6.29 15.55
C ASN A 225 -0.73 -5.22 16.10
N VAL A 226 -1.69 -4.79 15.28
CA VAL A 226 -2.75 -3.87 15.70
C VAL A 226 -3.71 -4.55 16.67
N GLU A 227 -4.07 -5.83 16.44
CA GLU A 227 -4.89 -6.61 17.37
C GLU A 227 -4.25 -6.71 18.76
N ASP A 228 -2.94 -7.00 18.87
CA ASP A 228 -2.22 -7.07 20.14
C ASP A 228 -2.27 -5.71 20.87
N PHE A 229 -2.10 -4.59 20.16
CA PHE A 229 -2.28 -3.27 20.74
C PHE A 229 -3.70 -3.08 21.26
N CYS A 230 -4.71 -3.38 20.45
CA CYS A 230 -6.11 -3.21 20.83
C CYS A 230 -6.48 -4.03 22.05
N ARG A 231 -6.03 -5.30 22.15
CA ARG A 231 -6.26 -6.18 23.30
C ARG A 231 -5.60 -5.68 24.59
N ARG A 232 -4.44 -5.02 24.51
CA ARG A 232 -3.68 -4.62 25.69
C ARG A 232 -4.00 -3.20 26.14
N TRP A 233 -4.12 -2.26 25.23
CA TRP A 233 -4.26 -0.83 25.53
C TRP A 233 -5.45 -0.16 24.86
N GLY A 234 -6.16 -0.86 24.01
CA GLY A 234 -7.24 -0.27 23.19
C GLY A 234 -8.27 0.50 23.99
N MET A 235 -8.62 0.02 25.19
CA MET A 235 -9.61 0.67 26.04
C MET A 235 -9.13 1.98 26.68
N ASN A 236 -7.83 2.31 26.59
CA ASN A 236 -7.31 3.62 27.02
C ASN A 236 -7.58 4.73 25.99
N TYR A 237 -7.98 4.38 24.78
CA TYR A 237 -8.11 5.28 23.63
C TYR A 237 -9.46 5.13 22.96
N GLU A 238 -10.18 6.23 22.79
CA GLU A 238 -11.44 6.23 22.05
C GLU A 238 -11.21 6.00 20.55
N HIS A 239 -10.09 6.55 20.05
CA HIS A 239 -9.72 6.46 18.66
C HIS A 239 -8.28 6.00 18.48
N MET A 240 -7.99 5.40 17.33
CA MET A 240 -6.64 5.12 16.90
C MET A 240 -6.44 5.55 15.43
N ILE A 241 -5.29 6.14 15.12
CA ILE A 241 -4.86 6.39 13.74
C ILE A 241 -3.83 5.33 13.40
N VAL A 242 -4.12 4.49 12.39
CA VAL A 242 -3.21 3.46 11.94
C VAL A 242 -2.39 4.02 10.78
N LEU A 243 -1.07 3.93 10.91
CA LEU A 243 -0.10 4.40 9.94
C LEU A 243 0.65 3.20 9.32
N ASP A 244 1.42 3.46 8.26
CA ASP A 244 2.51 2.60 7.80
C ASP A 244 3.84 3.23 8.21
N ALA A 245 4.93 2.48 8.12
CA ALA A 245 6.27 2.95 8.49
C ALA A 245 6.76 4.15 7.66
N ASP A 246 6.19 4.38 6.49
CA ASP A 246 6.45 5.50 5.57
C ASP A 246 5.38 6.59 5.60
N SER A 247 4.33 6.42 6.40
CA SER A 247 3.28 7.42 6.53
C SER A 247 3.79 8.69 7.18
N LEU A 248 3.36 9.83 6.65
CA LEU A 248 3.58 11.15 7.22
C LEU A 248 2.27 11.92 7.17
N MET A 249 1.84 12.49 8.29
CA MET A 249 0.60 13.27 8.37
C MET A 249 0.83 14.63 9.02
N THR A 250 0.21 15.67 8.47
CA THR A 250 0.26 17.00 9.07
C THR A 250 -0.50 17.03 10.40
N GLY A 251 -0.12 17.92 11.30
CA GLY A 251 -0.86 18.13 12.54
C GLY A 251 -2.33 18.48 12.28
N ASP A 252 -2.60 19.31 11.26
CA ASP A 252 -3.97 19.67 10.82
C ASP A 252 -4.77 18.42 10.41
N ALA A 253 -4.20 17.54 9.60
CA ALA A 253 -4.86 16.32 9.18
C ALA A 253 -5.22 15.41 10.36
N MET A 254 -4.28 15.19 11.28
CA MET A 254 -4.50 14.35 12.47
C MET A 254 -5.59 14.93 13.39
N VAL A 255 -5.52 16.24 13.67
CA VAL A 255 -6.51 16.90 14.52
C VAL A 255 -7.89 16.93 13.87
N ARG A 256 -7.97 17.22 12.57
CA ARG A 256 -9.25 17.20 11.83
C ARG A 256 -9.85 15.82 11.75
N LEU A 257 -9.06 14.77 11.57
CA LEU A 257 -9.54 13.38 11.62
C LEU A 257 -10.16 13.07 13.00
N ALA A 258 -9.43 13.37 14.09
CA ALA A 258 -9.91 13.13 15.44
C ALA A 258 -11.21 13.91 15.73
N ALA A 259 -11.24 15.20 15.39
CA ALA A 259 -12.42 16.04 15.54
C ALA A 259 -13.61 15.56 14.68
N THR A 260 -13.35 15.09 13.45
CA THR A 260 -14.39 14.51 12.58
C THR A 260 -14.96 13.25 13.22
N MET A 261 -14.12 12.39 13.78
CA MET A 261 -14.58 11.17 14.46
C MET A 261 -15.40 11.47 15.72
N GLU A 262 -15.09 12.55 16.45
CA GLU A 262 -15.89 13.00 17.61
C GLU A 262 -17.28 13.50 17.19
N VAL A 263 -17.38 14.18 16.04
CA VAL A 263 -18.65 14.73 15.51
C VAL A 263 -19.52 13.65 14.86
N HIS A 264 -18.93 12.53 14.46
CA HIS A 264 -19.60 11.41 13.77
C HIS A 264 -19.60 10.13 14.64
N PRO A 265 -20.51 10.00 15.61
CA PRO A 265 -20.56 8.83 16.49
C PRO A 265 -20.88 7.53 15.77
N GLU A 266 -21.50 7.59 14.60
CA GLU A 266 -21.79 6.44 13.74
C GLU A 266 -20.58 5.96 12.94
N ALA A 267 -19.51 6.77 12.85
CA ALA A 267 -18.31 6.40 12.12
C ALA A 267 -17.47 5.38 12.91
N GLY A 268 -17.17 4.29 12.26
CA GLY A 268 -16.19 3.30 12.71
C GLY A 268 -14.82 3.56 12.14
N ILE A 269 -14.74 3.94 10.85
CA ILE A 269 -13.50 4.29 10.15
C ILE A 269 -13.71 5.55 9.32
N ILE A 270 -12.70 6.44 9.33
CA ILE A 270 -12.60 7.56 8.41
C ILE A 270 -11.23 7.49 7.74
N GLN A 271 -11.23 7.18 6.44
CA GLN A 271 -10.04 7.01 5.59
C GLN A 271 -9.71 8.33 4.90
N THR A 272 -8.45 8.77 4.95
CA THR A 272 -7.95 9.85 4.08
C THR A 272 -7.56 9.31 2.70
N ALA A 273 -7.26 10.20 1.75
CA ALA A 273 -6.65 9.85 0.47
C ALA A 273 -5.17 10.24 0.51
N PRO A 274 -4.23 9.31 0.86
CA PRO A 274 -2.81 9.62 0.95
C PRO A 274 -2.24 10.08 -0.38
N GLN A 275 -1.34 11.04 -0.33
CA GLN A 275 -0.62 11.58 -1.48
C GLN A 275 0.80 11.05 -1.50
N ILE A 276 1.27 10.61 -2.66
CA ILE A 276 2.62 10.10 -2.82
C ILE A 276 3.61 11.26 -2.81
N ILE A 277 4.65 11.14 -1.99
CA ILE A 277 5.74 12.13 -1.88
C ILE A 277 7.11 11.46 -2.07
N ASN A 278 8.16 12.28 -2.13
CA ASN A 278 9.57 11.83 -2.18
C ASN A 278 9.92 10.96 -3.41
N GLY A 279 9.21 11.10 -4.52
CA GLY A 279 9.47 10.38 -5.76
C GLY A 279 10.80 10.80 -6.40
N ALA A 280 11.91 10.12 -6.08
CA ALA A 280 13.24 10.45 -6.60
C ALA A 280 13.54 9.80 -7.96
N THR A 281 13.07 8.58 -8.21
CA THR A 281 13.26 7.85 -9.47
C THR A 281 12.20 8.24 -10.50
N LEU A 282 12.43 7.94 -11.77
CA LEU A 282 11.44 8.20 -12.81
C LEU A 282 10.12 7.47 -12.54
N PHE A 283 10.16 6.21 -12.11
CA PHE A 283 8.97 5.42 -11.82
C PHE A 283 8.18 6.02 -10.65
N ALA A 284 8.84 6.34 -9.54
CA ALA A 284 8.19 6.94 -8.37
C ALA A 284 7.59 8.32 -8.71
N ARG A 285 8.26 9.13 -9.53
CA ARG A 285 7.73 10.41 -10.02
C ARG A 285 6.48 10.26 -10.87
N LEU A 286 6.47 9.26 -11.77
CA LEU A 286 5.27 8.95 -12.57
C LEU A 286 4.09 8.61 -11.65
N GLN A 287 4.31 7.77 -10.62
CA GLN A 287 3.27 7.43 -9.66
C GLN A 287 2.82 8.65 -8.84
N GLN A 288 3.76 9.48 -8.38
CA GLN A 288 3.49 10.70 -7.62
C GLN A 288 2.67 11.69 -8.45
N PHE A 289 3.09 11.99 -9.68
CA PHE A 289 2.36 12.88 -10.58
C PHE A 289 0.96 12.34 -10.89
N ALA A 290 0.84 11.06 -11.25
CA ALA A 290 -0.44 10.42 -11.55
C ALA A 290 -1.38 10.45 -10.33
N GLY A 291 -0.88 10.08 -9.13
CA GLY A 291 -1.64 10.11 -7.88
C GLY A 291 -2.13 11.51 -7.54
N ARG A 292 -1.32 12.54 -7.75
CA ARG A 292 -1.69 13.92 -7.43
C ARG A 292 -2.59 14.56 -8.48
N ALA A 293 -2.28 14.37 -9.77
CA ALA A 293 -3.02 15.00 -10.86
C ALA A 293 -4.40 14.39 -11.10
N TYR A 294 -4.54 13.08 -10.96
CA TYR A 294 -5.81 12.37 -11.24
C TYR A 294 -6.47 11.81 -9.99
N GLY A 295 -5.71 11.58 -8.91
CA GLY A 295 -6.18 10.94 -7.69
C GLY A 295 -7.29 11.69 -6.99
N SER A 296 -7.28 13.01 -7.01
CA SER A 296 -8.33 13.85 -6.43
C SER A 296 -9.71 13.57 -7.03
N VAL A 297 -9.78 13.44 -8.35
CA VAL A 297 -11.02 13.12 -9.09
C VAL A 297 -11.51 11.72 -8.74
N VAL A 298 -10.60 10.75 -8.70
CA VAL A 298 -10.92 9.36 -8.36
C VAL A 298 -11.38 9.24 -6.91
N ALA A 299 -10.66 9.85 -5.97
CA ALA A 299 -11.01 9.83 -4.55
C ALA A 299 -12.36 10.53 -4.27
N ALA A 300 -12.61 11.68 -4.90
CA ALA A 300 -13.89 12.37 -4.80
C ALA A 300 -15.05 11.53 -5.38
N GLY A 301 -14.83 10.84 -6.49
CA GLY A 301 -15.79 9.90 -7.08
C GLY A 301 -16.11 8.75 -6.14
N LEU A 302 -15.09 8.10 -5.61
CA LEU A 302 -15.24 7.02 -4.63
C LEU A 302 -16.01 7.51 -3.40
N ALA A 303 -15.59 8.60 -2.76
CA ALA A 303 -16.27 9.19 -1.61
C ALA A 303 -17.74 9.48 -1.92
N TYR A 304 -18.04 9.97 -3.13
CA TYR A 304 -19.37 10.36 -3.53
C TYR A 304 -20.39 9.21 -3.55
N TRP A 305 -20.03 8.05 -4.09
CA TRP A 305 -20.97 6.91 -4.17
C TRP A 305 -20.79 5.91 -3.03
N HIS A 306 -19.63 5.86 -2.37
CA HIS A 306 -19.43 5.07 -1.15
C HIS A 306 -20.29 5.58 -0.01
N MET A 307 -20.26 6.90 0.22
CA MET A 307 -20.87 7.53 1.39
C MET A 307 -20.35 6.87 2.69
N GLY A 308 -21.26 6.38 3.55
CA GLY A 308 -20.92 5.66 4.77
C GLY A 308 -20.66 4.16 4.62
N ASP A 309 -20.56 3.67 3.39
CA ASP A 309 -20.33 2.26 3.08
C ASP A 309 -19.01 2.07 2.31
N GLY A 310 -18.00 2.87 2.65
CA GLY A 310 -16.68 2.86 2.03
C GLY A 310 -15.85 1.65 2.39
N ASN A 311 -14.57 1.76 2.05
CA ASN A 311 -13.57 0.74 2.31
C ASN A 311 -12.40 1.31 3.12
N TYR A 312 -11.55 0.45 3.68
CA TYR A 312 -10.35 0.81 4.41
C TYR A 312 -9.12 0.37 3.61
N TRP A 313 -8.10 1.23 3.53
CA TRP A 313 -6.88 0.99 2.76
C TRP A 313 -5.69 0.57 3.61
N GLY A 314 -5.92 0.32 4.90
CA GLY A 314 -4.94 -0.25 5.81
C GLY A 314 -4.07 0.76 6.55
N HIS A 315 -4.03 2.02 6.13
CA HIS A 315 -3.22 3.06 6.77
C HIS A 315 -3.79 4.46 6.55
N ASN A 316 -3.25 5.45 7.27
CA ASN A 316 -3.64 6.87 7.22
C ASN A 316 -5.15 7.07 7.41
N ALA A 317 -5.71 6.32 8.35
CA ALA A 317 -7.12 6.35 8.70
C ALA A 317 -7.29 6.37 10.21
N ILE A 318 -8.34 7.06 10.67
CA ILE A 318 -8.76 7.01 12.05
C ILE A 318 -9.85 5.97 12.23
N ILE A 319 -9.75 5.18 13.29
CA ILE A 319 -10.62 4.08 13.62
C ILE A 319 -11.15 4.26 15.04
N ARG A 320 -12.44 4.04 15.26
CA ARG A 320 -13.03 3.99 16.58
C ARG A 320 -12.65 2.68 17.25
N THR A 321 -11.83 2.75 18.29
CA THR A 321 -11.16 1.60 18.89
C THR A 321 -12.15 0.56 19.41
N ARG A 322 -13.22 1.00 20.10
CA ARG A 322 -14.26 0.11 20.61
C ARG A 322 -14.98 -0.63 19.47
N ALA A 323 -15.35 0.10 18.40
CA ALA A 323 -16.00 -0.51 17.24
C ALA A 323 -15.11 -1.57 16.57
N PHE A 324 -13.80 -1.34 16.53
CA PHE A 324 -12.81 -2.25 15.95
C PHE A 324 -12.65 -3.51 16.83
N LEU A 325 -12.51 -3.34 18.15
CA LEU A 325 -12.44 -4.46 19.12
C LEU A 325 -13.66 -5.38 19.02
N GLU A 326 -14.86 -4.80 18.96
CA GLU A 326 -16.11 -5.56 18.94
C GLU A 326 -16.38 -6.24 17.60
N SER A 327 -15.90 -5.68 16.49
CA SER A 327 -16.39 -6.04 15.14
C SER A 327 -15.32 -6.53 14.17
N ALA A 328 -14.05 -6.19 14.34
CA ALA A 328 -13.02 -6.41 13.32
C ALA A 328 -12.10 -7.61 13.58
N GLY A 329 -12.33 -8.40 14.62
CA GLY A 329 -11.52 -9.58 14.91
C GLY A 329 -11.53 -10.57 13.75
N LEU A 330 -10.35 -10.88 13.21
CA LEU A 330 -10.20 -11.72 12.03
C LEU A 330 -10.05 -13.19 12.40
N PRO A 331 -10.86 -14.11 11.84
CA PRO A 331 -10.61 -15.53 11.99
C PRO A 331 -9.52 -16.01 11.03
N ALA A 332 -8.85 -17.09 11.35
CA ALA A 332 -8.07 -17.83 10.38
C ALA A 332 -9.01 -18.56 9.41
N LEU A 333 -8.77 -18.42 8.11
CA LEU A 333 -9.56 -19.12 7.11
C LEU A 333 -9.19 -20.61 7.07
N PRO A 334 -10.17 -21.51 6.97
CA PRO A 334 -9.91 -22.94 6.87
C PRO A 334 -9.24 -23.30 5.55
N GLY A 335 -8.48 -24.41 5.55
CA GLY A 335 -7.83 -24.93 4.34
C GLY A 335 -6.40 -24.47 4.18
N ARG A 336 -5.86 -24.71 2.97
CA ARG A 336 -4.47 -24.36 2.58
C ARG A 336 -4.41 -23.07 1.79
N ALA A 337 -3.22 -22.44 1.76
CA ALA A 337 -2.95 -21.32 0.87
C ALA A 337 -3.35 -21.68 -0.58
N PRO A 338 -3.85 -20.71 -1.37
CA PRO A 338 -3.95 -19.27 -1.08
C PRO A 338 -5.21 -18.87 -0.29
N PHE A 339 -6.22 -19.73 -0.18
CA PHE A 339 -7.54 -19.39 0.36
C PHE A 339 -7.64 -19.57 1.87
N GLY A 340 -6.77 -20.39 2.48
CA GLY A 340 -6.71 -20.65 3.93
C GLY A 340 -5.61 -19.87 4.65
N GLY A 341 -5.61 -19.93 5.99
CA GLY A 341 -4.64 -19.26 6.85
C GLY A 341 -5.04 -17.84 7.25
N HIS A 342 -4.07 -17.04 7.71
CA HIS A 342 -4.32 -15.65 8.08
C HIS A 342 -4.70 -14.79 6.88
N ILE A 343 -5.66 -13.88 7.05
CA ILE A 343 -6.11 -12.96 6.00
C ILE A 343 -5.02 -11.92 5.73
N LEU A 344 -4.53 -11.87 4.49
CA LEU A 344 -3.39 -11.03 4.11
C LEU A 344 -3.78 -9.58 3.79
N SER A 345 -4.82 -9.36 2.97
CA SER A 345 -5.42 -8.03 2.77
C SER A 345 -6.56 -7.86 3.76
N HIS A 346 -6.16 -7.70 5.02
CA HIS A 346 -7.06 -7.69 6.18
C HIS A 346 -7.94 -6.44 6.24
N ASP A 347 -7.46 -5.32 5.76
CA ASP A 347 -8.06 -3.99 5.75
C ASP A 347 -9.46 -3.98 5.13
N PHE A 348 -9.61 -4.55 3.94
CA PHE A 348 -10.91 -4.69 3.26
C PHE A 348 -11.90 -5.54 4.06
N VAL A 349 -11.40 -6.59 4.70
CA VAL A 349 -12.22 -7.49 5.49
C VAL A 349 -12.63 -6.85 6.82
N GLU A 350 -11.71 -6.13 7.49
CA GLU A 350 -12.00 -5.35 8.69
C GLU A 350 -13.10 -4.32 8.43
N ALA A 351 -12.99 -3.54 7.34
CA ALA A 351 -14.04 -2.60 6.94
C ALA A 351 -15.37 -3.31 6.67
N ALA A 352 -15.35 -4.45 5.99
CA ALA A 352 -16.55 -5.21 5.69
C ALA A 352 -17.23 -5.77 6.95
N LEU A 353 -16.45 -6.21 7.93
CA LEU A 353 -16.95 -6.72 9.23
C LEU A 353 -17.51 -5.57 10.09
N MET A 354 -16.85 -4.42 10.13
CA MET A 354 -17.38 -3.24 10.82
C MET A 354 -18.69 -2.76 10.18
N ARG A 355 -18.76 -2.76 8.83
CA ARG A 355 -20.03 -2.47 8.12
C ARG A 355 -21.12 -3.48 8.43
N ARG A 356 -20.78 -4.76 8.57
CA ARG A 356 -21.71 -5.83 8.96
C ARG A 356 -22.33 -5.55 10.33
N SER A 357 -21.55 -5.01 11.25
CA SER A 357 -21.98 -4.64 12.60
C SER A 357 -22.70 -3.28 12.67
N GLY A 358 -22.92 -2.59 11.52
CA GLY A 358 -23.67 -1.33 11.44
C GLY A 358 -22.81 -0.06 11.42
N TRP A 359 -21.52 -0.14 11.73
CA TRP A 359 -20.62 1.01 11.71
C TRP A 359 -20.44 1.59 10.32
N LYS A 360 -20.32 2.89 10.20
CA LYS A 360 -20.08 3.57 8.93
C LYS A 360 -18.58 3.65 8.65
N VAL A 361 -18.22 3.50 7.38
CA VAL A 361 -16.85 3.63 6.85
C VAL A 361 -16.85 4.74 5.82
N TYR A 362 -16.22 5.85 6.13
CA TYR A 362 -16.18 7.04 5.29
C TYR A 362 -14.82 7.21 4.61
N MET A 363 -14.82 7.89 3.47
CA MET A 363 -13.64 8.46 2.85
C MET A 363 -13.72 9.98 2.94
N ALA A 364 -12.73 10.58 3.60
CA ALA A 364 -12.58 12.03 3.77
C ALA A 364 -11.54 12.56 2.77
N ALA A 365 -11.91 12.63 1.50
CA ALA A 365 -11.03 13.12 0.44
C ALA A 365 -10.69 14.63 0.59
N GLU A 366 -11.46 15.36 1.40
CA GLU A 366 -11.26 16.78 1.73
C GLU A 366 -10.24 17.03 2.85
N ILE A 367 -9.75 16.00 3.53
CA ILE A 367 -8.67 16.14 4.51
C ILE A 367 -7.34 15.91 3.81
N GLU A 368 -6.67 17.00 3.47
CA GLU A 368 -5.32 17.00 2.88
C GLU A 368 -4.25 16.85 3.97
N GLY A 369 -2.98 16.67 3.55
CA GLY A 369 -1.85 16.54 4.46
C GLY A 369 -1.63 15.12 4.98
N SER A 370 -2.08 14.13 4.25
CA SER A 370 -1.81 12.72 4.45
C SER A 370 -0.89 12.23 3.35
N PHE A 371 0.27 11.69 3.69
CA PHE A 371 1.34 11.35 2.74
C PHE A 371 1.83 9.92 2.92
N GLU A 372 2.31 9.34 1.82
CA GLU A 372 2.96 8.03 1.75
C GLU A 372 4.08 8.04 0.70
N GLU A 373 4.90 6.99 0.64
CA GLU A 373 5.95 6.85 -0.36
C GLU A 373 5.67 5.70 -1.34
N SER A 374 6.07 5.90 -2.60
CA SER A 374 5.98 4.86 -3.64
C SER A 374 7.26 4.04 -3.71
N PRO A 375 7.19 2.75 -4.10
CA PRO A 375 8.37 1.98 -4.45
C PRO A 375 9.22 2.67 -5.51
N PRO A 376 10.57 2.55 -5.42
CA PRO A 376 11.47 3.28 -6.32
C PRO A 376 11.51 2.72 -7.73
N GLY A 377 11.02 1.51 -7.98
CA GLY A 377 11.10 0.88 -9.30
C GLY A 377 10.05 -0.18 -9.55
N LEU A 378 9.94 -0.57 -10.84
CA LEU A 378 8.97 -1.56 -11.29
C LEU A 378 9.13 -2.92 -10.61
N ILE A 379 10.36 -3.33 -10.29
CA ILE A 379 10.64 -4.63 -9.63
C ILE A 379 10.11 -4.61 -8.19
N ASP A 380 10.35 -3.54 -7.45
CA ASP A 380 9.90 -3.40 -6.06
C ASP A 380 8.38 -3.23 -6.01
N TYR A 381 7.82 -2.47 -6.95
CA TYR A 381 6.38 -2.37 -7.14
C TYR A 381 5.76 -3.74 -7.42
N ALA A 382 6.31 -4.52 -8.34
CA ALA A 382 5.83 -5.85 -8.67
C ALA A 382 5.91 -6.83 -7.48
N ALA A 383 6.92 -6.70 -6.63
CA ALA A 383 7.03 -7.50 -5.40
C ALA A 383 5.92 -7.16 -4.40
N ARG A 384 5.59 -5.86 -4.23
CA ARG A 384 4.46 -5.39 -3.42
C ARG A 384 3.13 -5.86 -4.01
N ASP A 385 2.95 -5.68 -5.31
CA ASP A 385 1.72 -5.99 -6.03
C ASP A 385 1.37 -7.50 -6.00
N ARG A 386 2.38 -8.38 -6.06
CA ARG A 386 2.18 -9.83 -5.88
C ARG A 386 1.56 -10.19 -4.52
N ARG A 387 1.99 -9.52 -3.46
CA ARG A 387 1.43 -9.75 -2.10
C ARG A 387 -0.03 -9.30 -2.05
N TRP A 388 -0.32 -8.14 -2.63
CA TRP A 388 -1.69 -7.64 -2.73
C TRP A 388 -2.57 -8.54 -3.61
N CYS A 389 -2.02 -9.06 -4.71
CA CYS A 389 -2.69 -10.06 -5.54
C CYS A 389 -3.09 -11.29 -4.71
N GLN A 390 -2.15 -11.88 -3.95
CA GLN A 390 -2.44 -13.04 -3.11
C GLN A 390 -3.54 -12.73 -2.08
N GLY A 391 -3.47 -11.58 -1.40
CA GLY A 391 -4.49 -11.16 -0.43
C GLY A 391 -5.87 -10.94 -1.08
N ASN A 392 -5.92 -10.32 -2.27
CA ASN A 392 -7.17 -10.12 -2.99
C ASN A 392 -7.73 -11.44 -3.54
N MET A 393 -6.88 -12.38 -4.00
CA MET A 393 -7.37 -13.72 -4.38
C MET A 393 -7.96 -14.46 -3.17
N GLN A 394 -7.39 -14.29 -1.97
CA GLN A 394 -7.94 -14.87 -0.74
C GLN A 394 -9.33 -14.33 -0.40
N HIS A 395 -9.68 -13.12 -0.83
CA HIS A 395 -11.02 -12.56 -0.65
C HIS A 395 -12.11 -13.40 -1.32
N MET A 396 -11.80 -14.28 -2.30
CA MET A 396 -12.77 -15.24 -2.84
C MET A 396 -13.37 -16.13 -1.75
N ALA A 397 -12.58 -16.47 -0.71
CA ALA A 397 -13.07 -17.23 0.44
C ALA A 397 -13.89 -16.36 1.42
N VAL A 398 -13.77 -15.04 1.37
CA VAL A 398 -14.49 -14.10 2.23
C VAL A 398 -15.82 -13.63 1.59
N LEU A 399 -15.90 -13.58 0.27
CA LEU A 399 -17.11 -13.12 -0.46
C LEU A 399 -18.41 -13.81 0.00
N PRO A 400 -18.46 -15.14 0.27
CA PRO A 400 -19.69 -15.82 0.67
C PRO A 400 -20.05 -15.66 2.16
N VAL A 401 -19.24 -14.94 2.95
CA VAL A 401 -19.47 -14.76 4.40
C VAL A 401 -20.85 -14.16 4.67
N ARG A 402 -21.56 -14.71 5.66
CA ARG A 402 -22.92 -14.28 5.98
C ARG A 402 -22.96 -12.88 6.57
N GLY A 403 -24.01 -12.14 6.25
CA GLY A 403 -24.30 -10.81 6.80
C GLY A 403 -23.47 -9.66 6.20
N LEU A 404 -22.50 -9.91 5.31
CA LEU A 404 -21.76 -8.82 4.66
C LEU A 404 -22.71 -7.94 3.85
N HIS A 405 -22.54 -6.64 3.99
CA HIS A 405 -23.25 -5.66 3.17
C HIS A 405 -22.89 -5.86 1.68
N TRP A 406 -23.85 -5.73 0.79
CA TRP A 406 -23.65 -5.97 -0.64
C TRP A 406 -22.51 -5.11 -1.24
N LEU A 407 -22.36 -3.87 -0.75
CA LEU A 407 -21.30 -2.97 -1.20
C LEU A 407 -19.92 -3.43 -0.73
N SER A 408 -19.82 -3.98 0.48
CA SER A 408 -18.57 -4.61 0.96
C SER A 408 -18.19 -5.79 0.06
N ARG A 409 -19.16 -6.61 -0.37
CA ARG A 409 -18.91 -7.66 -1.37
C ARG A 409 -18.45 -7.09 -2.71
N LEU A 410 -19.02 -5.97 -3.14
CA LEU A 410 -18.56 -5.27 -4.34
C LEU A 410 -17.10 -4.83 -4.18
N HIS A 411 -16.71 -4.23 -3.05
CA HIS A 411 -15.32 -3.81 -2.81
C HIS A 411 -14.35 -4.99 -2.85
N LEU A 412 -14.68 -6.10 -2.19
CA LEU A 412 -13.90 -7.34 -2.28
C LEU A 412 -13.83 -7.85 -3.72
N GLY A 413 -14.95 -7.84 -4.45
CA GLY A 413 -15.03 -8.22 -5.86
C GLY A 413 -14.22 -7.32 -6.78
N LEU A 414 -14.23 -6.00 -6.55
CA LEU A 414 -13.39 -5.05 -7.30
C LEU A 414 -11.90 -5.30 -7.04
N GLY A 415 -11.51 -5.64 -5.80
CA GLY A 415 -10.14 -6.03 -5.48
C GLY A 415 -9.70 -7.30 -6.22
N ILE A 416 -10.55 -8.34 -6.25
CA ILE A 416 -10.30 -9.58 -6.99
C ILE A 416 -10.21 -9.29 -8.50
N PHE A 417 -11.20 -8.56 -9.04
CA PHE A 417 -11.27 -8.29 -10.47
C PHE A 417 -10.12 -7.41 -10.96
N GLY A 418 -9.61 -6.50 -10.13
CA GLY A 418 -8.44 -5.69 -10.43
C GLY A 418 -7.22 -6.53 -10.87
N TYR A 419 -7.08 -7.75 -10.32
CA TYR A 419 -6.03 -8.69 -10.73
C TYR A 419 -6.47 -9.62 -11.85
N LEU A 420 -7.72 -10.10 -11.84
CA LEU A 420 -8.26 -10.96 -12.91
C LEU A 420 -8.37 -10.24 -14.26
N ALA A 421 -8.47 -8.92 -14.26
CA ALA A 421 -8.47 -8.11 -15.48
C ALA A 421 -7.22 -8.36 -16.35
N SER A 422 -6.04 -8.61 -15.74
CA SER A 422 -4.79 -8.86 -16.47
C SER A 422 -4.81 -10.17 -17.27
N PRO A 423 -5.11 -11.35 -16.72
CA PRO A 423 -5.25 -12.57 -17.52
C PRO A 423 -6.42 -12.50 -18.51
N ILE A 424 -7.51 -11.81 -18.21
CA ILE A 424 -8.61 -11.60 -19.15
C ILE A 424 -8.14 -10.74 -20.33
N TRP A 425 -7.41 -9.66 -20.08
CA TRP A 425 -6.82 -8.82 -21.12
C TRP A 425 -5.80 -9.58 -21.96
N LEU A 426 -4.91 -10.36 -21.34
CA LEU A 426 -3.98 -11.24 -22.09
C LEU A 426 -4.73 -12.22 -22.98
N SER A 427 -5.78 -12.87 -22.47
CA SER A 427 -6.61 -13.79 -23.25
C SER A 427 -7.30 -13.09 -24.42
N PHE A 428 -7.81 -11.87 -24.20
CA PHE A 428 -8.39 -11.03 -25.24
C PHE A 428 -7.40 -10.73 -26.37
N LEU A 429 -6.16 -10.34 -26.03
CA LEU A 429 -5.09 -10.09 -27.01
C LEU A 429 -4.73 -11.35 -27.80
N LEU A 430 -4.56 -12.49 -27.13
CA LEU A 430 -4.23 -13.76 -27.79
C LEU A 430 -5.37 -14.23 -28.71
N THR A 431 -6.61 -14.06 -28.27
CA THR A 431 -7.79 -14.40 -29.09
C THR A 431 -7.88 -13.47 -30.31
N GLY A 432 -7.50 -12.20 -30.19
CA GLY A 432 -7.40 -11.26 -31.32
C GLY A 432 -6.37 -11.70 -32.36
N VAL A 433 -5.21 -12.20 -31.91
CA VAL A 433 -4.21 -12.80 -32.82
C VAL A 433 -4.78 -14.03 -33.50
N MET A 434 -5.44 -14.93 -32.75
CA MET A 434 -6.09 -16.13 -33.33
C MET A 434 -7.15 -15.77 -34.37
N LEU A 435 -7.95 -14.73 -34.13
CA LEU A 435 -8.95 -14.24 -35.09
C LEU A 435 -8.28 -13.76 -36.39
N THR A 436 -7.17 -13.02 -36.28
CA THR A 436 -6.42 -12.57 -37.45
C THR A 436 -5.82 -13.72 -38.24
N LEU A 437 -5.29 -14.75 -37.54
CA LEU A 437 -4.81 -15.98 -38.16
C LEU A 437 -5.96 -16.71 -38.87
N GLN A 438 -7.13 -16.84 -38.24
CA GLN A 438 -8.31 -17.43 -38.86
C GLN A 438 -8.67 -16.67 -40.14
N ALA A 439 -8.74 -15.36 -40.11
CA ALA A 439 -9.07 -14.52 -41.27
C ALA A 439 -8.03 -14.62 -42.39
N HIS A 440 -6.74 -14.92 -42.05
CA HIS A 440 -5.67 -15.06 -43.03
C HIS A 440 -5.71 -16.44 -43.76
N TYR A 441 -6.02 -17.52 -43.02
CA TYR A 441 -5.96 -18.89 -43.56
C TYR A 441 -7.28 -19.45 -43.99
N ILE A 442 -8.41 -18.96 -43.45
CA ILE A 442 -9.76 -19.43 -43.75
C ILE A 442 -10.45 -18.37 -44.58
N ARG A 443 -10.73 -18.72 -45.82
CA ARG A 443 -11.49 -17.83 -46.73
C ARG A 443 -12.94 -17.71 -46.27
N PRO A 444 -13.56 -16.52 -46.33
CA PRO A 444 -14.97 -16.36 -46.06
C PRO A 444 -15.83 -17.20 -47.03
N GLU A 445 -16.85 -17.84 -46.50
CA GLU A 445 -17.88 -18.47 -47.35
C GLU A 445 -18.77 -17.37 -47.90
N TYR A 446 -18.73 -17.21 -49.22
CA TYR A 446 -19.53 -16.20 -49.92
C TYR A 446 -20.95 -16.71 -50.23
N PHE A 447 -21.18 -18.01 -50.19
CA PHE A 447 -22.48 -18.65 -50.44
C PHE A 447 -22.83 -19.43 -49.16
N THR A 448 -23.79 -18.89 -48.41
CA THR A 448 -24.17 -19.46 -47.08
C THR A 448 -25.33 -20.45 -47.20
N ASP A 449 -26.08 -20.43 -48.32
CA ASP A 449 -27.21 -21.35 -48.60
C ASP A 449 -27.00 -22.08 -49.92
N GLU A 450 -27.39 -23.36 -49.99
CA GLU A 450 -27.22 -24.23 -51.15
C GLU A 450 -27.90 -23.71 -52.46
N PHE A 451 -28.85 -22.78 -52.34
CA PHE A 451 -29.60 -22.21 -53.48
C PHE A 451 -29.35 -20.71 -53.67
N GLN A 452 -28.31 -20.16 -53.13
CA GLN A 452 -28.00 -18.73 -53.19
C GLN A 452 -27.43 -18.40 -54.60
N LEU A 453 -28.15 -17.58 -55.38
CA LEU A 453 -27.72 -17.15 -56.72
C LEU A 453 -26.67 -16.04 -56.72
N PHE A 454 -26.56 -15.28 -55.61
CA PHE A 454 -25.61 -14.18 -55.47
C PHE A 454 -24.76 -14.34 -54.22
N PRO A 455 -23.43 -14.03 -54.26
CA PRO A 455 -22.60 -14.09 -53.10
C PRO A 455 -23.00 -13.05 -52.05
N THR A 456 -23.05 -13.43 -50.80
CA THR A 456 -23.10 -12.49 -49.66
C THR A 456 -21.72 -11.92 -49.41
N TRP A 457 -21.54 -10.68 -49.77
CA TRP A 457 -20.27 -10.00 -49.52
C TRP A 457 -20.15 -9.62 -48.04
N PRO A 458 -19.06 -9.97 -47.35
CA PRO A 458 -18.84 -9.56 -45.99
C PRO A 458 -18.74 -8.03 -45.91
N VAL A 459 -19.66 -7.38 -45.23
CA VAL A 459 -19.66 -5.93 -45.01
C VAL A 459 -18.80 -5.63 -43.80
N ILE A 460 -17.52 -5.41 -44.02
CA ILE A 460 -16.60 -4.97 -42.96
C ILE A 460 -16.80 -3.46 -42.72
N ASN A 461 -17.06 -3.06 -41.50
CA ASN A 461 -17.19 -1.64 -41.13
C ASN A 461 -15.93 -1.14 -40.38
N PRO A 462 -14.86 -0.74 -41.08
CA PRO A 462 -13.62 -0.29 -40.46
C PRO A 462 -13.79 1.04 -39.71
N GLN A 463 -14.77 1.86 -40.11
CA GLN A 463 -15.05 3.12 -39.43
C GLN A 463 -15.64 2.88 -38.05
N LEU A 464 -16.58 1.96 -37.90
CA LEU A 464 -17.14 1.59 -36.60
C LEU A 464 -16.07 0.99 -35.67
N ALA A 465 -15.19 0.13 -36.20
CA ALA A 465 -14.06 -0.40 -35.45
C ALA A 465 -13.11 0.70 -34.97
N ALA A 466 -12.79 1.68 -35.80
CA ALA A 466 -11.98 2.84 -35.45
C ALA A 466 -12.66 3.70 -34.37
N TRP A 467 -13.95 3.98 -34.50
CA TRP A 467 -14.71 4.74 -33.50
C TRP A 467 -14.82 3.99 -32.18
N LEU A 468 -15.00 2.68 -32.20
CA LEU A 468 -15.00 1.84 -31.00
C LEU A 468 -13.63 1.93 -30.27
N TYR A 469 -12.54 1.86 -31.05
CA TYR A 469 -11.19 2.01 -30.48
C TYR A 469 -10.97 3.40 -29.87
N VAL A 470 -11.30 4.47 -30.60
CA VAL A 470 -11.19 5.86 -30.11
C VAL A 470 -12.05 6.05 -28.86
N GLY A 471 -13.29 5.55 -28.86
CA GLY A 471 -14.18 5.58 -27.70
C GLY A 471 -13.60 4.83 -26.50
N THR A 472 -13.02 3.65 -26.74
CA THR A 472 -12.36 2.86 -25.69
C THR A 472 -11.18 3.63 -25.08
N MET A 473 -10.34 4.27 -25.92
CA MET A 473 -9.23 5.11 -25.46
C MET A 473 -9.74 6.35 -24.72
N ALA A 474 -10.81 6.98 -25.18
CA ALA A 474 -11.41 8.13 -24.50
C ALA A 474 -11.94 7.75 -23.09
N VAL A 475 -12.56 6.59 -22.94
CA VAL A 475 -13.03 6.06 -21.65
C VAL A 475 -11.82 5.73 -20.75
N LEU A 476 -10.80 5.08 -21.28
CA LEU A 476 -9.61 4.66 -20.53
C LEU A 476 -8.79 5.87 -20.04
N LEU A 477 -8.59 6.86 -20.90
CA LEU A 477 -7.81 8.07 -20.58
C LEU A 477 -8.65 9.18 -19.93
N GLY A 478 -9.97 9.05 -19.97
CA GLY A 478 -10.92 10.04 -19.46
C GLY A 478 -10.62 10.52 -18.04
N PRO A 479 -10.40 9.65 -17.05
CA PRO A 479 -10.07 10.08 -15.70
C PRO A 479 -8.82 10.98 -15.62
N LYS A 480 -7.79 10.72 -16.43
CA LYS A 480 -6.57 11.53 -16.50
C LYS A 480 -6.87 12.89 -17.10
N ILE A 481 -7.62 12.92 -18.19
CA ILE A 481 -8.02 14.16 -18.86
C ILE A 481 -8.87 15.03 -17.94
N LEU A 482 -9.85 14.44 -17.24
CA LEU A 482 -10.71 15.13 -16.28
C LEU A 482 -9.91 15.73 -15.12
N GLY A 483 -8.92 15.02 -14.59
CA GLY A 483 -8.02 15.53 -13.56
C GLY A 483 -7.22 16.73 -14.04
N VAL A 484 -6.59 16.61 -15.22
CA VAL A 484 -5.80 17.72 -15.81
C VAL A 484 -6.67 18.95 -16.13
N LEU A 485 -7.91 18.77 -16.60
CA LEU A 485 -8.83 19.88 -16.83
C LEU A 485 -9.14 20.67 -15.56
N LEU A 486 -9.27 19.99 -14.41
CA LEU A 486 -9.45 20.65 -13.12
C LEU A 486 -8.20 21.46 -12.73
N LEU A 487 -7.01 20.86 -12.83
CA LEU A 487 -5.74 21.54 -12.52
C LEU A 487 -5.49 22.77 -13.42
N MET A 488 -5.88 22.70 -14.68
CA MET A 488 -5.71 23.82 -15.61
C MET A 488 -6.66 24.99 -15.34
N ARG A 489 -7.69 24.79 -14.54
CA ARG A 489 -8.68 25.82 -14.20
C ARG A 489 -8.07 26.93 -13.34
N ASP A 490 -7.28 26.54 -12.33
CA ASP A 490 -6.61 27.48 -11.42
C ASP A 490 -5.17 27.71 -11.87
N ARG A 491 -4.80 28.99 -12.07
CA ARG A 491 -3.44 29.38 -12.49
C ARG A 491 -2.42 29.21 -11.36
N ALA A 492 -2.84 29.45 -10.12
CA ALA A 492 -1.95 29.31 -8.98
C ALA A 492 -1.62 27.83 -8.75
N GLU A 493 -2.65 26.97 -8.71
CA GLU A 493 -2.45 25.53 -8.61
C GLU A 493 -1.62 24.97 -9.78
N ALA A 494 -1.89 25.41 -11.03
CA ALA A 494 -1.12 24.99 -12.18
C ALA A 494 0.37 25.41 -12.11
N ALA A 495 0.69 26.51 -11.45
CA ALA A 495 2.08 26.96 -11.27
C ALA A 495 2.90 25.96 -10.43
N ASP A 496 2.29 25.34 -9.42
CA ASP A 496 2.92 24.33 -8.56
C ASP A 496 3.27 23.03 -9.31
N TYR A 497 2.65 22.81 -10.48
CA TYR A 497 3.00 21.71 -11.41
C TYR A 497 3.96 22.15 -12.54
N GLY A 498 4.58 23.33 -12.42
CA GLY A 498 5.45 23.89 -13.45
C GLY A 498 4.72 24.62 -14.58
N GLY A 499 3.42 24.88 -14.44
CA GLY A 499 2.59 25.61 -15.40
C GLY A 499 1.78 24.70 -16.34
N ARG A 500 0.79 25.30 -17.01
CA ARG A 500 -0.19 24.56 -17.83
C ARG A 500 0.43 23.73 -18.96
N ILE A 501 1.49 24.24 -19.61
CA ILE A 501 2.17 23.53 -20.69
C ILE A 501 2.86 22.27 -20.13
N ASN A 502 3.53 22.41 -19.00
CA ASN A 502 4.22 21.30 -18.35
C ASN A 502 3.26 20.24 -17.79
N ILE A 503 2.06 20.63 -17.39
CA ILE A 503 0.99 19.67 -17.02
C ILE A 503 0.60 18.81 -18.23
N ILE A 504 0.37 19.44 -19.39
CA ILE A 504 0.01 18.71 -20.63
C ILE A 504 1.16 17.81 -21.09
N ALA A 505 2.39 18.33 -21.08
CA ALA A 505 3.58 17.55 -21.43
C ALA A 505 3.80 16.40 -20.43
N GLY A 506 3.58 16.64 -19.13
CA GLY A 506 3.62 15.64 -18.08
C GLY A 506 2.58 14.55 -18.28
N LEU A 507 1.34 14.91 -18.60
CA LEU A 507 0.28 13.97 -18.97
C LEU A 507 0.69 13.09 -20.15
N PHE A 508 1.28 13.68 -21.20
CA PHE A 508 1.72 12.91 -22.35
C PHE A 508 2.85 11.93 -22.00
N VAL A 509 3.90 12.40 -21.31
CA VAL A 509 5.03 11.58 -20.88
C VAL A 509 4.57 10.44 -19.97
N GLU A 510 3.73 10.77 -18.97
CA GLU A 510 3.20 9.77 -18.03
C GLU A 510 2.33 8.74 -18.79
N THR A 511 1.44 9.17 -19.67
CA THR A 511 0.56 8.26 -20.42
C THR A 511 1.36 7.36 -21.35
N LEU A 512 2.37 7.88 -22.04
CA LEU A 512 3.25 7.10 -22.92
C LEU A 512 4.01 6.02 -22.13
N LEU A 513 4.66 6.39 -21.03
CA LEU A 513 5.45 5.46 -20.23
C LEU A 513 4.56 4.45 -19.52
N SER A 514 3.40 4.86 -19.00
CA SER A 514 2.40 3.96 -18.42
C SER A 514 1.86 2.96 -19.44
N SER A 515 1.56 3.40 -20.68
CA SER A 515 1.07 2.54 -21.75
C SER A 515 2.11 1.48 -22.15
N LEU A 516 3.39 1.86 -22.22
CA LEU A 516 4.48 0.91 -22.50
C LEU A 516 4.76 -0.04 -21.32
N THR A 517 4.51 0.39 -20.09
CA THR A 517 4.71 -0.45 -18.90
C THR A 517 3.52 -1.40 -18.66
N ALA A 518 2.33 -1.05 -19.12
CA ALA A 518 1.10 -1.82 -18.89
C ALA A 518 1.18 -3.29 -19.35
N PRO A 519 1.73 -3.65 -20.53
CA PRO A 519 1.87 -5.06 -20.95
C PRO A 519 2.81 -5.86 -20.06
N VAL A 520 3.86 -5.22 -19.53
CA VAL A 520 4.79 -5.86 -18.58
C VAL A 520 4.07 -6.16 -17.28
N MET A 521 3.29 -5.20 -16.76
CA MET A 521 2.47 -5.40 -15.56
C MET A 521 1.38 -6.44 -15.78
N MET A 522 0.73 -6.47 -16.94
CA MET A 522 -0.24 -7.51 -17.31
C MET A 522 0.35 -8.92 -17.15
N LEU A 523 1.55 -9.16 -17.65
CA LEU A 523 2.21 -10.47 -17.52
C LEU A 523 2.62 -10.78 -16.08
N ILE A 524 3.12 -9.79 -15.34
CA ILE A 524 3.48 -9.92 -13.92
C ILE A 524 2.24 -10.30 -13.09
N GLN A 525 1.14 -9.58 -13.26
CA GLN A 525 -0.10 -9.84 -12.55
C GLN A 525 -0.75 -11.16 -12.96
N THR A 526 -0.72 -11.49 -14.26
CA THR A 526 -1.19 -12.81 -14.74
C THR A 526 -0.41 -13.93 -14.07
N SER A 527 0.93 -13.81 -14.02
CA SER A 527 1.79 -14.79 -13.32
C SER A 527 1.50 -14.86 -11.82
N ALA A 528 1.20 -13.71 -11.19
CA ALA A 528 0.85 -13.65 -9.77
C ALA A 528 -0.50 -14.32 -9.47
N VAL A 529 -1.51 -14.10 -10.33
CA VAL A 529 -2.83 -14.75 -10.22
C VAL A 529 -2.69 -16.27 -10.32
N PHE A 530 -2.05 -16.76 -11.40
CA PHE A 530 -1.85 -18.22 -11.57
C PHE A 530 -0.97 -18.81 -10.47
N GLY A 531 0.08 -18.10 -10.02
CA GLY A 531 0.91 -18.52 -8.90
C GLY A 531 0.11 -18.65 -7.60
N SER A 532 -0.74 -17.66 -7.31
CA SER A 532 -1.62 -17.68 -6.15
C SER A 532 -2.63 -18.83 -6.22
N LEU A 533 -3.30 -19.03 -7.36
CA LEU A 533 -4.25 -20.12 -7.56
C LEU A 533 -3.58 -21.50 -7.47
N ALA A 534 -2.29 -21.60 -7.84
CA ALA A 534 -1.48 -22.82 -7.68
C ALA A 534 -0.94 -23.01 -6.25
N GLY A 535 -1.34 -22.19 -5.27
CA GLY A 535 -0.94 -22.33 -3.87
C GLY A 535 0.50 -21.90 -3.56
N ARG A 536 1.15 -21.13 -4.44
CA ARG A 536 2.51 -20.63 -4.19
C ARG A 536 2.45 -19.42 -3.28
N ASP A 537 2.97 -19.54 -2.06
CA ASP A 537 3.12 -18.41 -1.15
C ASP A 537 4.25 -17.48 -1.60
N VAL A 538 3.97 -16.19 -1.64
CA VAL A 538 4.92 -15.16 -2.07
C VAL A 538 5.93 -14.82 -0.96
N GLY A 539 5.64 -15.15 0.29
CA GLY A 539 6.43 -14.76 1.46
C GLY A 539 6.39 -13.25 1.71
N TRP A 540 6.94 -12.82 2.84
CA TRP A 540 7.10 -11.40 3.17
C TRP A 540 8.59 -11.03 3.10
N ARG A 541 8.93 -10.11 2.19
CA ARG A 541 10.24 -9.45 2.17
C ARG A 541 10.04 -7.97 2.38
N THR A 542 10.92 -7.34 3.15
CA THR A 542 10.96 -5.87 3.32
C THR A 542 11.10 -5.20 1.96
N GLN A 543 10.40 -4.09 1.77
CA GLN A 543 10.52 -3.31 0.54
C GLN A 543 11.85 -2.58 0.54
N ARG A 544 12.57 -2.63 -0.58
CA ARG A 544 13.70 -1.72 -0.79
C ARG A 544 13.14 -0.31 -0.89
N ARG A 545 13.56 0.55 0.00
CA ARG A 545 13.25 1.99 -0.01
C ARG A 545 14.53 2.82 -0.15
N GLY A 546 15.68 2.15 -0.23
CA GLY A 546 16.98 2.77 -0.41
C GLY A 546 17.16 3.35 -1.80
N ASP A 547 17.95 4.38 -1.87
CA ASP A 547 18.31 5.09 -3.11
C ASP A 547 19.32 4.31 -3.98
N ASP A 548 19.77 3.17 -3.51
CA ASP A 548 20.67 2.26 -4.22
C ASP A 548 19.88 1.56 -5.33
N GLY A 549 20.04 2.03 -6.54
CA GLY A 549 19.33 1.54 -7.73
C GLY A 549 19.46 0.01 -7.88
N VAL A 550 18.47 -0.61 -8.49
CA VAL A 550 18.52 -2.05 -8.79
C VAL A 550 19.63 -2.31 -9.81
N PRO A 551 20.56 -3.27 -9.56
CA PRO A 551 21.61 -3.61 -10.52
C PRO A 551 21.03 -4.00 -11.88
N PHE A 552 21.60 -3.49 -12.97
CA PHE A 552 21.12 -3.76 -14.33
C PHE A 552 21.01 -5.26 -14.64
N ARG A 553 21.93 -6.08 -14.12
CA ARG A 553 21.90 -7.54 -14.25
C ARG A 553 20.62 -8.15 -13.64
N GLU A 554 20.19 -7.67 -12.48
CA GLU A 554 18.94 -8.13 -11.85
C GLU A 554 17.73 -7.74 -12.70
N ILE A 555 17.71 -6.51 -13.22
CA ILE A 555 16.65 -6.02 -14.12
C ILE A 555 16.57 -6.89 -15.38
N ALA A 556 17.71 -7.14 -16.03
CA ALA A 556 17.78 -7.94 -17.25
C ALA A 556 17.29 -9.39 -17.00
N LEU A 557 17.72 -10.01 -15.91
CA LEU A 557 17.29 -11.38 -15.56
C LEU A 557 15.79 -11.45 -15.26
N ARG A 558 15.23 -10.44 -14.61
CA ARG A 558 13.79 -10.38 -14.27
C ARG A 558 12.91 -10.18 -15.50
N HIS A 559 13.36 -9.36 -16.45
CA HIS A 559 12.55 -8.98 -17.60
C HIS A 559 12.90 -9.69 -18.90
N ARG A 560 13.93 -10.58 -18.92
CA ARG A 560 14.32 -11.33 -20.13
C ARG A 560 13.17 -12.08 -20.79
N GLY A 561 12.30 -12.71 -19.99
CA GLY A 561 11.14 -13.45 -20.51
C GLY A 561 10.11 -12.53 -21.20
N HIS A 562 9.90 -11.32 -20.65
CA HIS A 562 9.01 -10.31 -21.24
C HIS A 562 9.56 -9.86 -22.60
N THR A 563 10.85 -9.55 -22.67
CA THR A 563 11.52 -9.12 -23.91
C THR A 563 11.50 -10.22 -24.98
N ILE A 564 11.81 -11.47 -24.62
CA ILE A 564 11.77 -12.59 -25.56
C ILE A 564 10.34 -12.79 -26.09
N LEU A 565 9.33 -12.76 -25.21
CA LEU A 565 7.93 -12.88 -25.61
C LEU A 565 7.51 -11.72 -26.52
N GLY A 566 7.94 -10.48 -26.21
CA GLY A 566 7.66 -9.31 -27.04
C GLY A 566 8.23 -9.42 -28.44
N VAL A 567 9.48 -9.88 -28.57
CA VAL A 567 10.15 -10.13 -29.87
C VAL A 567 9.42 -11.23 -30.65
N ALA A 568 9.12 -12.36 -29.99
CA ALA A 568 8.41 -13.48 -30.62
C ALA A 568 7.01 -13.06 -31.12
N LEU A 569 6.27 -12.31 -30.26
CA LEU A 569 4.94 -11.79 -30.61
C LEU A 569 5.01 -10.77 -31.75
N GLY A 570 6.02 -9.91 -31.77
CA GLY A 570 6.24 -8.92 -32.84
C GLY A 570 6.56 -9.59 -34.17
N ILE A 571 7.45 -10.58 -34.20
CA ILE A 571 7.75 -11.34 -35.41
C ILE A 571 6.50 -12.10 -35.89
N SER A 572 5.79 -12.78 -34.99
CA SER A 572 4.55 -13.49 -35.33
C SER A 572 3.49 -12.57 -35.91
N ALA A 573 3.27 -11.42 -35.27
CA ALA A 573 2.30 -10.42 -35.76
C ALA A 573 2.69 -9.86 -37.14
N TYR A 574 4.00 -9.60 -37.39
CA TYR A 574 4.48 -9.11 -38.69
C TYR A 574 4.29 -10.14 -39.81
N VAL A 575 4.64 -11.40 -39.54
CA VAL A 575 4.49 -12.52 -40.51
C VAL A 575 3.02 -12.73 -40.89
N VAL A 576 2.10 -12.59 -39.92
CA VAL A 576 0.66 -12.74 -40.19
C VAL A 576 0.13 -11.54 -40.94
N SER A 577 0.39 -10.34 -40.49
CA SER A 577 -0.05 -9.10 -41.11
C SER A 577 0.69 -7.89 -40.54
N PRO A 578 1.31 -7.02 -41.38
CA PRO A 578 1.89 -5.77 -40.93
C PRO A 578 0.89 -4.86 -40.21
N LEU A 579 -0.38 -4.92 -40.58
CA LEU A 579 -1.47 -4.19 -39.92
C LEU A 579 -1.73 -4.71 -38.51
N LEU A 580 -1.66 -6.03 -38.30
CA LEU A 580 -1.73 -6.61 -36.94
C LEU A 580 -0.60 -6.11 -36.06
N LEU A 581 0.64 -6.09 -36.57
CA LEU A 581 1.77 -5.53 -35.85
C LEU A 581 1.54 -4.05 -35.50
N ALA A 582 0.98 -3.26 -36.41
CA ALA A 582 0.67 -1.85 -36.17
C ALA A 582 -0.31 -1.70 -35.00
N TRP A 583 -1.40 -2.48 -34.98
CA TRP A 583 -2.38 -2.49 -33.88
C TRP A 583 -1.81 -2.99 -32.56
N MET A 584 -0.92 -3.97 -32.60
CA MET A 584 -0.28 -4.54 -31.41
C MET A 584 0.98 -3.76 -30.98
N SER A 585 1.38 -2.73 -31.73
CA SER A 585 2.64 -2.01 -31.47
C SER A 585 2.81 -1.52 -30.02
N PRO A 586 1.81 -0.96 -29.31
CA PRO A 586 2.03 -0.55 -27.92
C PRO A 586 2.35 -1.73 -27.00
N VAL A 587 1.73 -2.89 -27.22
CA VAL A 587 1.96 -4.10 -26.42
C VAL A 587 3.33 -4.70 -26.75
N VAL A 588 3.63 -4.85 -28.04
CA VAL A 588 4.91 -5.41 -28.51
C VAL A 588 6.07 -4.54 -28.08
N LEU A 589 6.00 -3.22 -28.30
CA LEU A 589 7.04 -2.27 -27.88
C LEU A 589 7.23 -2.27 -26.37
N GLY A 590 6.16 -2.28 -25.59
CA GLY A 590 6.23 -2.34 -24.13
C GLY A 590 6.96 -3.59 -23.63
N LEU A 591 6.69 -4.75 -24.22
CA LEU A 591 7.36 -6.02 -23.87
C LEU A 591 8.82 -6.06 -24.35
N VAL A 592 9.08 -5.66 -25.58
CA VAL A 592 10.46 -5.59 -26.13
C VAL A 592 11.34 -4.68 -25.30
N LEU A 593 10.79 -3.51 -24.92
CA LEU A 593 11.49 -2.50 -24.14
C LEU A 593 11.40 -2.71 -22.63
N ALA A 594 10.92 -3.88 -22.14
CA ALA A 594 10.73 -4.14 -20.71
C ALA A 594 12.00 -3.92 -19.87
N ILE A 595 13.17 -4.33 -20.37
CA ILE A 595 14.45 -4.13 -19.69
C ILE A 595 14.83 -2.65 -19.63
N PRO A 596 14.93 -1.89 -20.75
CA PRO A 596 15.27 -0.46 -20.69
C PRO A 596 14.21 0.37 -19.96
N LEU A 597 12.92 0.08 -20.09
CA LEU A 597 11.86 0.78 -19.35
C LEU A 597 12.02 0.61 -17.84
N SER A 598 12.29 -0.61 -17.37
CA SER A 598 12.52 -0.88 -15.95
C SER A 598 13.82 -0.21 -15.45
N ALA A 599 14.89 -0.21 -16.27
CA ALA A 599 16.15 0.44 -15.91
C ALA A 599 16.02 1.98 -15.85
N LEU A 600 15.38 2.58 -16.85
CA LEU A 600 15.09 4.02 -16.85
C LEU A 600 14.15 4.40 -15.72
N GLY A 601 13.11 3.57 -15.48
CA GLY A 601 12.17 3.74 -14.37
C GLY A 601 12.86 3.79 -13.02
N ALA A 602 13.83 2.92 -12.75
CA ALA A 602 14.59 2.89 -11.50
C ALA A 602 15.68 3.99 -11.40
N SER A 603 15.89 4.79 -12.47
CA SER A 603 16.94 5.80 -12.52
C SER A 603 16.54 7.10 -11.84
N ARG A 604 17.29 7.49 -10.79
CA ARG A 604 17.19 8.83 -10.16
C ARG A 604 17.59 9.94 -11.12
N ARG A 605 18.65 9.70 -11.94
CA ARG A 605 19.13 10.70 -12.90
C ARG A 605 18.04 11.10 -13.87
N CYS A 606 17.28 10.13 -14.41
CA CYS A 606 16.16 10.38 -15.31
C CYS A 606 15.02 11.12 -14.58
N GLY A 607 14.67 10.71 -13.37
CA GLY A 607 13.65 11.41 -12.56
C GLY A 607 14.03 12.86 -12.29
N GLN A 608 15.25 13.12 -11.87
CA GLN A 608 15.75 14.48 -11.61
C GLN A 608 15.88 15.32 -12.88
N ALA A 609 16.24 14.73 -14.03
CA ALA A 609 16.32 15.45 -15.31
C ALA A 609 14.94 15.97 -15.72
N LEU A 610 13.89 15.16 -15.62
CA LEU A 610 12.52 15.60 -15.90
C LEU A 610 12.04 16.67 -14.90
N ALA A 611 12.36 16.53 -13.62
CA ALA A 611 12.04 17.55 -12.63
C ALA A 611 12.70 18.90 -12.93
N ARG A 612 14.00 18.91 -13.30
CA ARG A 612 14.70 20.13 -13.71
C ARG A 612 14.10 20.76 -14.99
N ALA A 613 13.55 19.93 -15.88
CA ALA A 613 12.81 20.38 -17.04
C ALA A 613 11.39 20.90 -16.72
N GLY A 614 10.98 20.89 -15.43
CA GLY A 614 9.64 21.29 -15.00
C GLY A 614 8.56 20.26 -15.29
N LEU A 615 8.94 19.01 -15.64
CA LEU A 615 8.00 17.94 -15.98
C LEU A 615 7.75 17.02 -14.78
N LEU A 616 6.52 16.51 -14.67
CA LEU A 616 6.10 15.61 -13.61
C LEU A 616 6.33 16.20 -12.20
N LEU A 617 6.21 17.51 -12.06
CA LEU A 617 6.25 18.20 -10.77
C LEU A 617 4.91 18.07 -10.05
N THR A 618 4.94 18.13 -8.72
CA THR A 618 3.75 18.20 -7.87
C THR A 618 3.87 19.33 -6.85
N PRO A 619 2.77 19.81 -6.28
CA PRO A 619 2.79 20.89 -5.28
C PRO A 619 3.71 20.58 -4.10
N GLU A 620 3.80 19.33 -3.69
CA GLU A 620 4.63 18.85 -2.56
C GLU A 620 6.14 18.95 -2.85
N GLU A 621 6.52 19.21 -4.10
CA GLU A 621 7.91 19.48 -4.52
C GLU A 621 8.15 20.97 -4.77
N ALA A 622 7.20 21.66 -5.39
CA ALA A 622 7.31 23.09 -5.68
C ALA A 622 7.15 23.93 -4.40
N ASN A 623 6.17 23.59 -3.58
CA ASN A 623 5.85 24.21 -2.30
C ASN A 623 5.69 23.14 -1.20
N PRO A 624 6.78 22.49 -0.77
CA PRO A 624 6.69 21.40 0.17
C PRO A 624 6.10 21.86 1.51
N HIS A 625 5.12 21.11 2.01
CA HIS A 625 4.57 21.37 3.32
C HIS A 625 5.68 21.33 4.40
N PRO A 626 5.67 22.23 5.41
CA PRO A 626 6.73 22.29 6.43
C PRO A 626 7.08 20.95 7.08
N ILE A 627 6.10 20.07 7.27
CA ILE A 627 6.32 18.74 7.85
C ILE A 627 7.19 17.84 6.95
N ILE A 628 7.04 17.94 5.62
CA ILE A 628 7.86 17.17 4.66
C ILE A 628 9.32 17.65 4.73
N VAL A 629 9.52 18.97 4.76
CA VAL A 629 10.85 19.56 4.88
C VAL A 629 11.48 19.13 6.22
N ARG A 630 10.72 19.25 7.31
CA ARG A 630 11.22 18.89 8.64
C ARG A 630 11.58 17.41 8.74
N SER A 631 10.73 16.52 8.22
CA SER A 631 11.02 15.09 8.18
C SER A 631 12.31 14.79 7.41
N ARG A 632 12.55 15.43 6.25
CA ARG A 632 13.78 15.25 5.47
C ARG A 632 15.01 15.71 6.23
N ILE A 633 14.97 16.89 6.87
CA ILE A 633 16.09 17.41 7.68
C ILE A 633 16.43 16.42 8.79
N ILE A 634 15.42 15.96 9.54
CA ILE A 634 15.64 14.99 10.62
C ILE A 634 16.19 13.67 10.07
N GLN A 635 15.68 13.21 8.92
CA GLN A 635 16.17 11.99 8.28
C GLN A 635 17.64 12.09 7.87
N GLU A 636 18.06 13.22 7.31
CA GLU A 636 19.46 13.49 6.95
C GLU A 636 20.35 13.55 8.20
N GLU A 637 19.91 14.25 9.26
CA GLU A 637 20.61 14.29 10.54
C GLU A 637 20.80 12.89 11.14
N LEU A 638 19.75 12.06 11.14
CA LEU A 638 19.79 10.70 11.66
C LEU A 638 20.66 9.78 10.80
N ALA A 639 20.62 9.94 9.47
CA ALA A 639 21.46 9.17 8.55
C ALA A 639 22.94 9.49 8.71
N LEU A 640 23.30 10.77 8.94
CA LEU A 640 24.69 11.18 9.22
C LEU A 640 25.21 10.65 10.57
N LYS A 641 24.34 10.48 11.55
CA LYS A 641 24.65 9.84 12.83
C LYS A 641 24.66 8.33 12.75
N GLY A 642 24.34 7.78 11.56
CA GLY A 642 24.22 6.35 11.29
C GLY A 642 25.38 5.56 11.86
N MET A 643 25.05 4.48 12.57
CA MET A 643 26.02 3.68 13.27
C MET A 643 26.76 2.77 12.27
N PRO A 644 28.06 2.49 12.54
CA PRO A 644 28.79 1.53 11.75
C PRO A 644 28.02 0.20 11.70
N VAL A 645 28.01 -0.44 10.52
CA VAL A 645 27.41 -1.77 10.34
C VAL A 645 28.24 -2.77 11.15
N THR A 646 27.91 -2.94 12.41
CA THR A 646 28.56 -3.88 13.32
C THR A 646 27.57 -5.00 13.65
N ASP A 647 28.09 -6.24 13.74
CA ASP A 647 27.23 -7.36 14.13
C ASP A 647 26.50 -7.08 15.45
N PRO A 648 25.20 -7.36 15.57
CA PRO A 648 24.42 -7.04 16.75
C PRO A 648 24.95 -7.69 18.05
N VAL A 649 25.58 -8.87 17.94
CA VAL A 649 26.20 -9.55 19.07
C VAL A 649 27.41 -8.74 19.57
N VAL A 650 28.30 -8.35 18.66
CA VAL A 650 29.46 -7.52 18.98
C VAL A 650 29.04 -6.18 19.60
N ARG A 651 27.99 -5.59 19.08
CA ARG A 651 27.47 -4.30 19.53
C ARG A 651 26.94 -4.35 20.96
N ILE A 652 26.10 -5.35 21.30
CA ILE A 652 25.53 -5.49 22.65
C ILE A 652 26.60 -5.82 23.69
N ILE A 653 27.69 -6.47 23.27
CA ILE A 653 28.82 -6.78 24.14
C ILE A 653 29.64 -5.51 24.44
N ASN A 654 29.92 -4.71 23.42
CA ASN A 654 30.83 -3.57 23.52
C ASN A 654 30.19 -2.26 24.02
N ASP A 655 28.83 -2.19 24.00
CA ASP A 655 28.10 -1.00 24.49
C ASP A 655 27.30 -1.36 25.76
N PRO A 656 27.84 -1.13 26.97
CA PRO A 656 27.18 -1.43 28.23
C PRO A 656 25.87 -0.64 28.42
N ASP A 657 25.86 0.62 28.00
CA ASP A 657 24.71 1.50 28.15
C ASP A 657 23.52 0.98 27.26
N LEU A 658 23.84 0.64 26.01
CA LEU A 658 22.84 0.00 25.11
C LEU A 658 22.33 -1.31 25.68
N ARG A 659 23.21 -2.14 26.23
CA ARG A 659 22.86 -3.43 26.81
C ARG A 659 21.91 -3.30 28.01
N GLU A 660 22.17 -2.34 28.91
CA GLU A 660 21.32 -2.09 30.07
C GLU A 660 19.90 -1.68 29.62
N VAL A 661 19.82 -0.76 28.68
CA VAL A 661 18.56 -0.31 28.10
C VAL A 661 17.83 -1.45 27.39
N HIS A 662 18.54 -2.22 26.58
CA HIS A 662 17.98 -3.35 25.86
C HIS A 662 17.37 -4.38 26.83
N ILE A 663 18.12 -4.74 27.88
CA ILE A 663 17.61 -5.68 28.91
C ILE A 663 16.39 -5.10 29.64
N ALA A 664 16.38 -3.79 29.94
CA ALA A 664 15.23 -3.13 30.58
C ALA A 664 13.98 -3.11 29.69
N MET A 665 14.16 -3.10 28.37
CA MET A 665 13.06 -3.12 27.39
C MET A 665 12.57 -4.52 27.04
N LEU A 666 13.30 -5.57 27.43
CA LEU A 666 12.84 -6.95 27.19
C LEU A 666 11.49 -7.19 27.89
N ALA A 667 10.57 -7.78 27.15
CA ALA A 667 9.31 -8.24 27.73
C ALA A 667 9.60 -9.21 28.87
N LYS A 668 8.97 -8.98 30.03
CA LYS A 668 9.09 -9.91 31.16
C LYS A 668 8.64 -11.30 30.67
N PRO A 669 9.43 -12.36 30.93
CA PRO A 669 9.03 -13.70 30.54
C PRO A 669 7.65 -13.98 31.14
N ARG A 670 6.68 -14.25 30.27
CA ARG A 670 5.39 -14.79 30.72
C ARG A 670 5.72 -16.11 31.39
N THR A 671 5.31 -16.30 32.65
CA THR A 671 5.44 -17.55 33.39
C THR A 671 4.91 -18.68 32.51
N GLY A 672 5.82 -19.50 32.00
CA GLY A 672 5.62 -20.32 30.83
C GLY A 672 4.51 -21.36 31.03
N ILE A 673 3.71 -21.55 30.02
CA ILE A 673 2.96 -22.77 29.82
C ILE A 673 4.00 -23.87 29.70
N ARG A 674 3.93 -24.91 30.57
CA ARG A 674 4.85 -26.05 30.55
C ARG A 674 4.93 -26.63 29.12
N GLY A 675 6.09 -26.51 28.46
CA GLY A 675 6.34 -27.02 27.12
C GLY A 675 6.55 -25.96 26.01
N ASP A 676 6.40 -24.65 26.28
CA ASP A 676 6.73 -23.59 25.29
C ASP A 676 8.25 -23.28 25.36
N VAL A 677 9.04 -24.13 24.71
CA VAL A 677 10.49 -23.98 24.62
C VAL A 677 10.83 -23.24 23.34
N ASP A 678 11.59 -22.14 23.45
CA ASP A 678 12.16 -21.47 22.31
C ASP A 678 13.36 -22.30 21.78
N VAL A 679 13.10 -23.06 20.70
CA VAL A 679 14.09 -23.96 20.11
C VAL A 679 15.31 -23.18 19.59
N ASP A 680 15.11 -22.00 19.01
CA ASP A 680 16.20 -21.18 18.48
C ASP A 680 17.09 -20.69 19.65
N LEU A 681 16.52 -20.34 20.80
CA LEU A 681 17.28 -19.98 22.01
C LEU A 681 18.08 -21.17 22.55
N VAL A 682 17.47 -22.35 22.66
CA VAL A 682 18.17 -23.54 23.18
C VAL A 682 19.36 -23.91 22.29
N VAL A 683 19.16 -23.91 20.96
CA VAL A 683 20.23 -24.19 20.01
C VAL A 683 21.31 -23.13 20.08
N ALA A 684 20.94 -21.86 20.20
CA ALA A 684 21.88 -20.74 20.32
C ALA A 684 22.73 -20.86 21.61
N MET A 685 22.09 -21.17 22.73
CA MET A 685 22.82 -21.39 24.01
C MET A 685 23.78 -22.56 23.95
N ALA A 686 23.42 -23.66 23.28
CA ALA A 686 24.30 -24.80 23.08
C ALA A 686 25.52 -24.44 22.19
N ARG A 687 25.30 -23.65 21.13
CA ARG A 687 26.41 -23.15 20.26
C ARG A 687 27.31 -22.19 20.99
N LEU A 688 26.79 -21.33 21.86
CA LEU A 688 27.58 -20.44 22.70
C LEU A 688 28.49 -21.19 23.69
N GLN A 689 28.10 -22.40 24.11
CA GLN A 689 28.96 -23.25 24.95
C GLN A 689 30.19 -23.74 24.21
N GLN A 690 30.10 -23.88 22.88
CA GLN A 690 31.18 -24.35 22.00
C GLN A 690 32.03 -23.21 21.45
N ALA A 691 31.60 -21.98 21.57
CA ALA A 691 32.33 -20.81 21.09
C ALA A 691 33.44 -20.43 22.11
N ASP A 692 34.65 -20.23 21.62
CA ASP A 692 35.80 -19.82 22.42
C ASP A 692 36.00 -18.30 22.43
N SER A 693 35.46 -17.60 21.42
CA SER A 693 35.54 -16.16 21.25
C SER A 693 34.22 -15.54 20.77
N VAL A 694 34.17 -14.20 20.81
CA VAL A 694 33.03 -13.44 20.27
C VAL A 694 32.93 -13.62 18.76
N GLU A 695 34.09 -13.69 18.07
CA GLU A 695 34.19 -13.91 16.63
C GLU A 695 33.60 -15.26 16.25
N ASP A 696 33.90 -16.31 17.01
CA ASP A 696 33.34 -17.67 16.82
C ASP A 696 31.82 -17.63 17.02
N ALA A 697 31.33 -16.96 18.09
CA ALA A 697 29.91 -16.82 18.33
C ALA A 697 29.20 -16.11 17.17
N VAL A 698 29.78 -15.04 16.63
CA VAL A 698 29.23 -14.33 15.47
C VAL A 698 29.16 -15.22 14.24
N HIS A 699 30.15 -16.08 14.02
CA HIS A 699 30.23 -16.98 12.87
C HIS A 699 29.28 -18.18 12.98
N PHE A 700 29.15 -18.76 14.16
CA PHE A 700 28.34 -19.97 14.39
C PHE A 700 26.84 -19.69 14.50
N LEU A 701 26.44 -18.49 14.94
CA LEU A 701 25.05 -18.16 15.18
C LEU A 701 24.35 -17.71 13.89
N SER A 702 23.24 -18.36 13.57
CA SER A 702 22.33 -17.89 12.54
C SER A 702 21.58 -16.61 12.98
N GLN A 703 20.99 -15.88 12.04
CA GLN A 703 20.22 -14.66 12.34
C GLN A 703 19.07 -14.91 13.32
N LYS A 704 18.41 -16.06 13.26
CA LYS A 704 17.32 -16.42 14.19
C LYS A 704 17.85 -16.68 15.60
N GLU A 705 18.98 -17.33 15.70
CA GLU A 705 19.63 -17.61 16.98
C GLU A 705 20.18 -16.33 17.63
N LYS A 706 20.77 -15.41 16.85
CA LYS A 706 21.14 -14.07 17.35
C LYS A 706 19.93 -13.32 17.88
N LEU A 707 18.81 -13.37 17.15
CA LEU A 707 17.57 -12.73 17.58
C LEU A 707 17.02 -13.35 18.88
N ALA A 708 17.06 -14.67 19.01
CA ALA A 708 16.60 -15.38 20.19
C ALA A 708 17.48 -15.08 21.42
N LEU A 709 18.80 -15.01 21.26
CA LEU A 709 19.74 -14.64 22.32
C LEU A 709 19.51 -13.20 22.80
N LEU A 710 19.36 -12.26 21.88
CA LEU A 710 19.04 -10.87 22.24
C LEU A 710 17.66 -10.75 22.87
N GLY A 711 16.73 -11.67 22.60
CA GLY A 711 15.41 -11.75 23.24
C GLY A 711 15.44 -12.29 24.68
N SER A 712 16.60 -12.71 25.19
CA SER A 712 16.77 -13.35 26.50
C SER A 712 17.84 -12.64 27.34
N ALA A 713 17.47 -12.17 28.52
CA ALA A 713 18.46 -11.60 29.46
C ALA A 713 19.57 -12.59 29.80
N GLU A 714 19.27 -13.88 29.97
CA GLU A 714 20.25 -14.95 30.18
C GLU A 714 21.17 -15.12 28.97
N GLY A 715 20.61 -15.08 27.75
CA GLY A 715 21.38 -15.13 26.52
C GLY A 715 22.38 -13.98 26.41
N ILE A 716 21.98 -12.78 26.75
CA ILE A 716 22.83 -11.59 26.75
C ILE A 716 23.96 -11.71 27.80
N VAL A 717 23.64 -12.14 29.00
CA VAL A 717 24.65 -12.37 30.07
C VAL A 717 25.67 -13.39 29.59
N ARG A 718 25.24 -14.46 28.93
CA ARG A 718 26.15 -15.48 28.38
C ARG A 718 27.03 -14.93 27.27
N LEU A 719 26.49 -14.12 26.36
CA LEU A 719 27.27 -13.43 25.32
C LEU A 719 28.37 -12.57 25.92
N VAL A 720 28.04 -11.78 26.97
CA VAL A 720 29.01 -10.90 27.64
C VAL A 720 30.11 -11.72 28.33
N SER A 721 29.76 -12.90 28.87
CA SER A 721 30.76 -13.75 29.54
C SER A 721 31.84 -14.28 28.57
N LEU A 722 31.55 -14.35 27.26
CA LEU A 722 32.54 -14.74 26.23
C LEU A 722 33.61 -13.66 25.99
N SER A 723 33.32 -12.39 26.29
CA SER A 723 34.25 -11.30 26.11
C SER A 723 35.23 -11.13 27.31
N GLN A 724 34.94 -11.81 28.41
CA GLN A 724 35.82 -11.80 29.57
C GLN A 724 36.90 -12.86 29.38
N PRO A 725 38.19 -12.55 29.67
CA PRO A 725 39.25 -13.54 29.63
C PRO A 725 38.86 -14.70 30.55
N ARG A 726 38.88 -15.92 30.01
CA ARG A 726 38.71 -17.13 30.85
C ARG A 726 39.79 -17.07 31.95
N PRO A 727 39.43 -17.26 33.23
CA PRO A 727 40.44 -17.42 34.25
C PRO A 727 41.31 -18.62 33.82
N GLU A 728 42.62 -18.37 33.64
CA GLU A 728 43.57 -19.44 33.41
C GLU A 728 43.35 -20.50 34.49
N VAL A 729 42.89 -21.68 34.06
CA VAL A 729 42.88 -22.84 34.94
C VAL A 729 44.35 -23.08 35.25
N ALA A 730 44.77 -22.59 36.39
CA ALA A 730 46.12 -22.85 36.89
C ALA A 730 46.31 -24.37 36.81
N SER A 731 47.15 -24.80 35.85
CA SER A 731 47.58 -26.19 35.70
C SER A 731 48.21 -26.59 37.04
N ALA A 732 47.42 -27.29 37.85
CA ALA A 732 47.98 -28.04 38.98
C ALA A 732 48.77 -29.23 38.36
N ALA A 733 49.96 -28.87 37.88
CA ALA A 733 51.01 -29.84 37.67
C ALA A 733 51.73 -30.02 39.01
N GLN A 734 51.37 -31.06 39.75
CA GLN A 734 52.26 -31.75 40.68
C GLN A 734 52.05 -33.24 40.53
#